data_de8f2a4515e3fa1ddb05a6a814ce264c
#
_entry.id   de8f2a4515e3fa1ddb05a6a814ce264c
#
_cell.length_a   1.000
_cell.length_b   1.000
_cell.length_c   1.000
_cell.angle_alpha   90.00
_cell.angle_beta   90.00
_cell.angle_gamma   90.00
#
_symmetry.space_group_name_H-M   'P 1'
#
loop_
_entity.id
_entity.type
_entity.pdbx_description
1 polymer ?
#
loop_
_entity_poly.entity_id
_entity_poly.type
_entity_poly.pdbx_seq_one_letter_code
_entity_poly.pdbx_strand_id
1 'polypeptide(L)'
;MKRVMCVLLMIVFCGAFLMSCSMPLKNSKEEKQRIVVQLDQDYWLASVGRMLKEHFPDVEFDFVISRGGAQYLNDAAINDDLADIIIDASSWTQTSTLDDDYDINPEDYLYDFSWTDITNMFYKVYLDGFTNEDGSVNWLPGAASVEGILANTELFDEYGIQLPYNYETFVEACNKFEEYGIRGFATDYKYDYTDSYMLQAWSIPLLQSSKGRIWRNEAMEGNIDYLPEELGIQLFSRLEQVFKDTGVQAEDVSRGYSVTFDDFVSGRVAMIRQSTNIAEYQEEGMDKLMLLPYFGETENDNWYFSTPGYSVAMNGKLKGAGKREELALDIVRYLFSGDVMNAMADRIQSFVVYNKNVNVDVQDIFSNIVPYIESNRMYTYIRNDSVSKASYSAVQKMLVGEADARQAVKIFNDNYNYVKEKGEIVTTFDREYAWRSTDTGSEAFSVRVNTLRKICNVDMLIAPAAMNAGDIYKGDYTAAQLQALIMGGGVKFYTKQETTGAEIKNVVRCLVEGCGRDDDPISWDTLPASSGFTMKISRDNDGNMHLLDILVDGKQISDEKTYSFCYVDVSGHTLLERAYNYGISEHGGVHMYKQEADIKEGGKYDGYIAHTTGVSEQWLKYFTDGGKLPKPQAYIEKS
;
A
#
# COMPACT_ATOMS: atom_id res chain seq x y z
N MET A 1 -70.93 -15.65 49.57
CA MET A 1 -69.50 -15.56 49.83
C MET A 1 -68.63 -16.00 48.58
N LYS A 2 -68.97 -17.06 47.86
CA LYS A 2 -68.13 -17.50 46.67
C LYS A 2 -68.16 -16.53 45.51
N ARG A 3 -69.22 -15.74 45.26
CA ARG A 3 -69.27 -14.77 44.15
C ARG A 3 -68.51 -13.46 44.42
N VAL A 4 -68.33 -13.06 45.66
CA VAL A 4 -67.56 -11.86 46.03
C VAL A 4 -66.07 -12.13 46.00
N MET A 5 -65.68 -13.36 46.32
CA MET A 5 -64.25 -13.77 46.24
C MET A 5 -63.69 -13.89 44.81
N CYS A 6 -64.54 -14.26 43.81
CA CYS A 6 -64.14 -14.27 42.42
C CYS A 6 -63.98 -12.87 41.84
N VAL A 7 -64.77 -11.89 42.25
CA VAL A 7 -64.65 -10.50 41.79
C VAL A 7 -63.40 -9.82 42.40
N LEU A 8 -63.09 -10.11 43.65
CA LEU A 8 -61.87 -9.61 44.31
C LEU A 8 -60.58 -10.24 43.69
N LEU A 9 -60.60 -11.52 43.31
CA LEU A 9 -59.49 -12.16 42.61
C LEU A 9 -59.30 -11.63 41.20
N MET A 10 -60.37 -11.29 40.46
CA MET A 10 -60.27 -10.66 39.15
C MET A 10 -59.68 -9.23 39.18
N ILE A 11 -60.09 -8.45 40.24
CA ILE A 11 -59.56 -7.09 40.40
C ILE A 11 -58.08 -7.10 40.77
N VAL A 12 -57.61 -8.07 41.59
CA VAL A 12 -56.20 -8.23 41.90
C VAL A 12 -55.38 -8.71 40.70
N PHE A 13 -55.96 -9.58 39.84
CA PHE A 13 -55.28 -10.02 38.61
C PHE A 13 -55.22 -8.93 37.52
N CYS A 14 -56.30 -8.12 37.34
CA CYS A 14 -56.29 -6.97 36.46
C CYS A 14 -55.38 -5.83 36.94
N GLY A 15 -55.28 -5.63 38.28
CA GLY A 15 -54.39 -4.66 38.89
C GLY A 15 -52.89 -5.04 38.70
N ALA A 16 -52.58 -6.34 38.78
CA ALA A 16 -51.23 -6.82 38.55
C ALA A 16 -50.81 -6.73 37.05
N PHE A 17 -51.78 -6.84 36.12
CA PHE A 17 -51.49 -6.66 34.67
C PHE A 17 -51.36 -5.18 34.27
N LEU A 18 -51.98 -4.24 34.99
CA LEU A 18 -51.85 -2.81 34.72
C LEU A 18 -50.61 -2.18 35.39
N MET A 19 -50.01 -2.82 36.41
CA MET A 19 -48.73 -2.39 36.99
C MET A 19 -47.50 -2.97 36.23
N SER A 20 -47.71 -3.95 35.36
CA SER A 20 -46.63 -4.51 34.51
C SER A 20 -46.35 -3.70 33.24
N CYS A 21 -47.20 -2.70 32.93
CA CYS A 21 -47.03 -1.87 31.72
C CYS A 21 -46.41 -0.49 31.96
N SER A 22 -45.83 -0.24 33.13
CA SER A 22 -45.11 1.00 33.41
C SER A 22 -43.71 0.77 33.96
N MET A 23 -43.00 -0.28 33.47
CA MET A 23 -41.56 -0.21 33.46
C MET A 23 -41.19 0.85 32.41
N PRO A 24 -40.39 1.87 32.76
CA PRO A 24 -39.83 2.72 31.74
C PRO A 24 -39.09 1.76 30.83
N LEU A 25 -39.44 1.78 29.53
CA LEU A 25 -38.57 1.28 28.50
C LEU A 25 -37.20 1.93 28.79
N LYS A 26 -36.29 1.18 29.40
CA LYS A 26 -34.90 1.48 29.25
C LYS A 26 -34.75 1.59 27.72
N ASN A 27 -34.52 2.80 27.24
CA ASN A 27 -33.91 2.95 25.96
C ASN A 27 -32.64 2.10 26.05
N SER A 28 -32.75 0.84 25.64
CA SER A 28 -31.61 0.11 25.18
C SER A 28 -31.18 0.97 23.99
N LYS A 29 -30.13 1.79 24.13
CA LYS A 29 -29.37 2.20 22.98
C LYS A 29 -29.12 0.87 22.26
N GLU A 30 -29.70 0.70 21.08
CA GLU A 30 -29.33 -0.42 20.23
C GLU A 30 -27.82 -0.36 20.17
N GLU A 31 -27.17 -1.42 20.60
CA GLU A 31 -25.73 -1.51 20.57
C GLU A 31 -25.34 -1.38 19.10
N LYS A 32 -24.56 -0.35 18.77
CA LYS A 32 -24.16 -0.11 17.38
C LYS A 32 -23.46 -1.37 16.87
N GLN A 33 -23.77 -1.75 15.64
CA GLN A 33 -23.05 -2.84 15.00
C GLN A 33 -21.61 -2.39 14.78
N ARG A 34 -20.67 -3.24 15.17
CA ARG A 34 -19.24 -2.99 15.03
C ARG A 34 -18.72 -3.69 13.79
N ILE A 35 -18.00 -2.95 12.94
CA ILE A 35 -17.33 -3.45 11.74
C ILE A 35 -15.85 -3.08 11.82
N VAL A 36 -14.99 -4.06 11.64
CA VAL A 36 -13.54 -3.89 11.59
C VAL A 36 -13.13 -3.73 10.13
N VAL A 37 -12.43 -2.64 9.81
CA VAL A 37 -11.94 -2.36 8.45
C VAL A 37 -10.42 -2.27 8.51
N GLN A 38 -9.74 -3.16 7.79
CA GLN A 38 -8.31 -3.08 7.60
C GLN A 38 -7.99 -2.16 6.42
N LEU A 39 -6.99 -1.31 6.61
CA LEU A 39 -6.44 -0.40 5.62
C LEU A 39 -4.95 -0.67 5.50
N ASP A 40 -4.42 -0.82 4.30
CA ASP A 40 -2.98 -0.96 4.07
C ASP A 40 -2.22 0.35 4.22
N GLN A 41 -2.92 1.49 4.18
CA GLN A 41 -2.35 2.82 4.29
C GLN A 41 -3.14 3.70 5.26
N ASP A 42 -2.42 4.51 6.03
CA ASP A 42 -3.02 5.43 7.00
C ASP A 42 -3.81 6.58 6.34
N TYR A 43 -3.42 6.98 5.13
CA TYR A 43 -4.14 8.02 4.40
C TYR A 43 -5.56 7.61 3.98
N TRP A 44 -5.89 6.31 3.94
CA TRP A 44 -7.26 5.87 3.70
C TRP A 44 -8.22 6.26 4.83
N LEU A 45 -7.71 6.43 6.05
CA LEU A 45 -8.53 6.90 7.17
C LEU A 45 -9.13 8.28 6.88
N ALA A 46 -8.32 9.17 6.32
CA ALA A 46 -8.71 10.53 5.99
C ALA A 46 -9.86 10.58 5.00
N SER A 47 -9.81 9.77 3.97
CA SER A 47 -10.81 9.72 2.92
C SER A 47 -11.90 8.68 3.23
N VAL A 48 -11.57 7.41 3.14
CA VAL A 48 -12.51 6.30 3.26
C VAL A 48 -13.11 6.21 4.66
N GLY A 49 -12.29 6.29 5.71
CA GLY A 49 -12.76 6.20 7.09
C GLY A 49 -13.77 7.28 7.45
N ARG A 50 -13.55 8.52 7.00
CA ARG A 50 -14.50 9.63 7.17
C ARG A 50 -15.79 9.36 6.40
N MET A 51 -15.71 9.02 5.11
CA MET A 51 -16.88 8.78 4.28
C MET A 51 -17.73 7.63 4.80
N LEU A 52 -17.12 6.54 5.30
CA LEU A 52 -17.83 5.44 5.96
C LEU A 52 -18.56 5.90 7.21
N LYS A 53 -17.92 6.66 8.10
CA LYS A 53 -18.56 7.18 9.34
C LYS A 53 -19.71 8.13 9.05
N GLU A 54 -19.58 8.96 8.01
CA GLU A 54 -20.63 9.90 7.59
C GLU A 54 -21.83 9.17 6.97
N HIS A 55 -21.57 8.15 6.14
CA HIS A 55 -22.63 7.42 5.46
C HIS A 55 -23.34 6.40 6.37
N PHE A 56 -22.63 5.80 7.32
CA PHE A 56 -23.15 4.82 8.28
C PHE A 56 -23.03 5.31 9.73
N PRO A 57 -23.76 6.36 10.14
CA PRO A 57 -23.58 6.99 11.46
C PRO A 57 -23.97 6.07 12.64
N ASP A 58 -24.75 5.02 12.38
CA ASP A 58 -25.17 4.03 13.37
C ASP A 58 -24.23 2.82 13.50
N VAL A 59 -23.14 2.80 12.71
CA VAL A 59 -22.11 1.76 12.75
C VAL A 59 -20.91 2.24 13.56
N GLU A 60 -20.35 1.37 14.38
CA GLU A 60 -19.07 1.58 15.04
C GLU A 60 -17.97 0.98 14.18
N PHE A 61 -17.13 1.83 13.56
CA PHE A 61 -16.00 1.39 12.76
C PHE A 61 -14.72 1.34 13.59
N ASP A 62 -14.07 0.18 13.54
CA ASP A 62 -12.70 0.00 13.99
C ASP A 62 -11.79 -0.08 12.76
N PHE A 63 -10.81 0.79 12.67
CA PHE A 63 -9.86 0.77 11.58
C PHE A 63 -8.53 0.18 12.03
N VAL A 64 -8.10 -0.86 11.33
CA VAL A 64 -6.78 -1.48 11.48
C VAL A 64 -5.90 -0.98 10.35
N ILE A 65 -4.80 -0.33 10.67
CA ILE A 65 -3.83 0.06 9.65
C ILE A 65 -2.68 -0.94 9.67
N SER A 66 -2.55 -1.71 8.61
CA SER A 66 -1.45 -2.66 8.49
C SER A 66 -0.85 -2.64 7.09
N ARG A 67 0.43 -2.39 7.05
CA ARG A 67 1.24 -2.48 5.84
C ARG A 67 2.00 -3.81 5.74
N GLY A 68 1.73 -4.75 6.61
CA GLY A 68 2.40 -6.06 6.64
C GLY A 68 2.13 -6.93 5.40
N GLY A 69 1.28 -6.47 4.47
CA GLY A 69 0.96 -7.15 3.23
C GLY A 69 0.41 -8.56 3.47
N ALA A 70 0.77 -9.49 2.60
CA ALA A 70 0.31 -10.87 2.67
C ALA A 70 0.68 -11.57 3.99
N GLN A 71 1.85 -11.29 4.55
CA GLN A 71 2.27 -11.91 5.80
C GLN A 71 1.37 -11.54 6.98
N TYR A 72 0.98 -10.26 7.09
CA TYR A 72 0.00 -9.85 8.09
C TYR A 72 -1.34 -10.55 7.90
N LEU A 73 -1.82 -10.65 6.66
CA LEU A 73 -3.08 -11.32 6.35
C LEU A 73 -3.02 -12.81 6.65
N ASN A 74 -1.90 -13.48 6.37
CA ASN A 74 -1.65 -14.87 6.73
C ASN A 74 -1.72 -15.08 8.25
N ASP A 75 -1.00 -14.26 9.01
CA ASP A 75 -1.01 -14.32 10.47
C ASP A 75 -2.42 -14.10 11.04
N ALA A 76 -3.11 -13.07 10.55
CA ALA A 76 -4.47 -12.75 10.98
C ALA A 76 -5.46 -13.88 10.65
N ALA A 77 -5.33 -14.51 9.46
CA ALA A 77 -6.16 -15.63 9.04
C ALA A 77 -5.98 -16.86 9.95
N ILE A 78 -4.73 -17.27 10.19
CA ILE A 78 -4.40 -18.42 11.03
C ILE A 78 -4.89 -18.22 12.47
N ASN A 79 -4.81 -17.00 12.96
CA ASN A 79 -5.20 -16.66 14.33
C ASN A 79 -6.67 -16.23 14.46
N ASP A 80 -7.45 -16.37 13.39
CA ASP A 80 -8.90 -16.10 13.42
C ASP A 80 -9.27 -14.62 13.63
N ASP A 81 -8.39 -13.69 13.25
CA ASP A 81 -8.45 -12.26 13.53
C ASP A 81 -8.48 -11.37 12.27
N LEU A 82 -8.87 -11.93 11.12
CA LEU A 82 -9.09 -11.13 9.92
C LEU A 82 -10.17 -10.08 10.14
N ALA A 83 -9.91 -8.86 9.68
CA ALA A 83 -10.90 -7.78 9.66
C ALA A 83 -12.16 -8.18 8.86
N ASP A 84 -13.30 -7.54 9.15
CA ASP A 84 -14.54 -7.78 8.40
C ASP A 84 -14.41 -7.36 6.94
N ILE A 85 -13.76 -6.22 6.69
CA ILE A 85 -13.48 -5.68 5.35
C ILE A 85 -12.00 -5.35 5.26
N ILE A 86 -11.39 -5.68 4.13
CA ILE A 86 -9.96 -5.51 3.87
C ILE A 86 -9.82 -4.64 2.63
N ILE A 87 -9.09 -3.53 2.75
CA ILE A 87 -8.71 -2.64 1.64
C ILE A 87 -7.20 -2.66 1.56
N ASP A 88 -6.67 -3.25 0.50
CA ASP A 88 -5.23 -3.47 0.32
C ASP A 88 -4.78 -3.10 -1.10
N ALA A 89 -3.58 -2.54 -1.23
CA ALA A 89 -2.99 -2.17 -2.52
C ALA A 89 -2.68 -3.37 -3.41
N SER A 90 -2.41 -4.52 -2.79
CA SER A 90 -2.20 -5.78 -3.51
C SER A 90 -3.18 -6.82 -2.99
N SER A 91 -3.85 -7.53 -3.89
CA SER A 91 -4.65 -8.66 -3.44
C SER A 91 -3.76 -9.68 -2.73
N TRP A 92 -4.25 -10.24 -1.65
CA TRP A 92 -3.53 -11.25 -0.85
C TRP A 92 -3.04 -12.43 -1.71
N THR A 93 -3.88 -12.91 -2.64
CA THR A 93 -3.55 -14.00 -3.56
C THR A 93 -2.38 -13.70 -4.49
N GLN A 94 -2.15 -12.43 -4.86
CA GLN A 94 -1.05 -12.06 -5.75
C GLN A 94 0.32 -12.02 -5.06
N THR A 95 0.35 -11.95 -3.74
CA THR A 95 1.58 -11.84 -2.96
C THR A 95 1.87 -13.08 -2.10
N SER A 96 0.84 -13.82 -1.69
CA SER A 96 0.99 -14.94 -0.75
C SER A 96 1.54 -16.23 -1.36
N THR A 97 1.50 -16.37 -2.68
CA THR A 97 2.05 -17.55 -3.36
C THR A 97 3.56 -17.74 -3.19
N LEU A 98 4.22 -16.80 -2.53
CA LEU A 98 5.66 -16.74 -2.42
C LEU A 98 6.19 -16.96 -1.01
N ASP A 99 5.32 -16.90 -0.02
CA ASP A 99 5.71 -17.12 1.37
C ASP A 99 5.38 -18.55 1.77
N ASP A 100 6.30 -19.48 1.46
CA ASP A 100 6.19 -20.88 1.84
C ASP A 100 6.21 -21.11 3.35
N ASP A 101 6.36 -20.03 4.13
CA ASP A 101 6.28 -20.10 5.57
C ASP A 101 4.86 -20.35 6.08
N TYR A 102 3.84 -20.16 5.21
CA TYR A 102 2.43 -20.38 5.53
C TYR A 102 1.82 -21.44 4.60
N ASP A 103 1.29 -22.50 5.20
CA ASP A 103 0.52 -23.53 4.50
C ASP A 103 -0.98 -23.17 4.59
N ILE A 104 -1.35 -22.07 3.95
CA ILE A 104 -2.75 -21.61 3.89
C ILE A 104 -3.14 -21.23 2.47
N ASN A 105 -4.43 -21.46 2.17
CA ASN A 105 -5.05 -20.91 0.97
C ASN A 105 -5.90 -19.69 1.38
N PRO A 106 -5.55 -18.46 0.95
CA PRO A 106 -6.31 -17.26 1.28
C PRO A 106 -7.80 -17.32 0.96
N GLU A 107 -8.18 -18.04 -0.09
CA GLU A 107 -9.58 -18.20 -0.53
C GLU A 107 -10.45 -18.86 0.54
N ASP A 108 -9.88 -19.74 1.38
CA ASP A 108 -10.61 -20.40 2.47
C ASP A 108 -11.07 -19.44 3.57
N TYR A 109 -10.47 -18.25 3.64
CA TYR A 109 -10.74 -17.23 4.66
C TYR A 109 -11.55 -16.05 4.15
N LEU A 110 -11.69 -15.89 2.84
CA LEU A 110 -12.34 -14.73 2.24
C LEU A 110 -13.76 -15.06 1.76
N TYR A 111 -14.58 -14.01 1.73
CA TYR A 111 -15.94 -14.10 1.22
C TYR A 111 -15.94 -14.22 -0.30
N ASP A 112 -16.77 -15.12 -0.82
CA ASP A 112 -16.98 -15.26 -2.26
C ASP A 112 -18.11 -14.33 -2.73
N PHE A 113 -17.74 -13.31 -3.50
CA PHE A 113 -18.69 -12.34 -4.07
C PHE A 113 -19.39 -12.83 -5.34
N SER A 114 -19.01 -13.98 -5.92
CA SER A 114 -19.57 -14.48 -7.18
C SER A 114 -21.09 -14.64 -7.13
N TRP A 115 -21.65 -14.83 -5.93
CA TRP A 115 -23.07 -14.98 -5.67
C TRP A 115 -23.80 -13.65 -5.41
N THR A 116 -23.11 -12.54 -5.45
CA THR A 116 -23.67 -11.21 -5.17
C THR A 116 -23.88 -10.41 -6.45
N ASP A 117 -24.71 -9.37 -6.36
CA ASP A 117 -24.90 -8.41 -7.44
C ASP A 117 -23.72 -7.43 -7.60
N ILE A 118 -22.81 -7.38 -6.63
CA ILE A 118 -21.65 -6.49 -6.63
C ILE A 118 -20.75 -6.75 -7.84
N THR A 119 -20.54 -8.02 -8.20
CA THR A 119 -19.73 -8.39 -9.38
C THR A 119 -20.23 -7.82 -10.68
N ASN A 120 -21.55 -7.51 -10.79
CA ASN A 120 -22.13 -6.89 -11.97
C ASN A 120 -21.67 -5.44 -12.19
N MET A 121 -21.08 -4.79 -11.19
CA MET A 121 -20.56 -3.43 -11.30
C MET A 121 -19.30 -3.36 -12.16
N PHE A 122 -18.60 -4.47 -12.36
CA PHE A 122 -17.31 -4.51 -13.02
C PHE A 122 -17.40 -4.91 -14.50
N TYR A 123 -16.43 -4.43 -15.28
CA TYR A 123 -16.20 -4.97 -16.62
C TYR A 123 -15.71 -6.42 -16.48
N LYS A 124 -16.38 -7.34 -17.19
CA LYS A 124 -16.08 -8.76 -17.05
C LYS A 124 -14.61 -9.10 -17.34
N VAL A 125 -14.02 -8.47 -18.36
CA VAL A 125 -12.64 -8.73 -18.77
C VAL A 125 -11.65 -8.38 -17.65
N TYR A 126 -11.96 -7.41 -16.80
CA TYR A 126 -11.13 -7.04 -15.67
C TYR A 126 -11.43 -7.92 -14.45
N LEU A 127 -12.72 -8.21 -14.21
CA LEU A 127 -13.11 -9.10 -13.13
C LEU A 127 -12.57 -10.53 -13.34
N ASP A 128 -12.44 -10.98 -14.60
CA ASP A 128 -11.84 -12.28 -14.92
C ASP A 128 -10.40 -12.43 -14.40
N GLY A 129 -9.66 -11.34 -14.23
CA GLY A 129 -8.34 -11.33 -13.59
C GLY A 129 -8.37 -11.48 -12.05
N PHE A 130 -9.57 -11.43 -11.45
CA PHE A 130 -9.82 -11.60 -10.02
C PHE A 130 -10.76 -12.79 -9.76
N THR A 131 -11.03 -13.60 -10.78
CA THR A 131 -11.87 -14.79 -10.69
C THR A 131 -10.98 -16.02 -10.63
N ASN A 132 -11.14 -16.80 -9.57
CA ASN A 132 -10.40 -18.04 -9.34
C ASN A 132 -10.84 -19.16 -10.31
N GLU A 133 -10.07 -20.24 -10.39
CA GLU A 133 -10.35 -21.38 -11.28
C GLU A 133 -11.73 -22.01 -11.02
N ASP A 134 -12.20 -22.03 -9.78
CA ASP A 134 -13.52 -22.55 -9.38
C ASP A 134 -14.66 -21.59 -9.68
N GLY A 135 -14.36 -20.37 -10.17
CA GLY A 135 -15.31 -19.33 -10.48
C GLY A 135 -15.66 -18.41 -9.31
N SER A 136 -15.06 -18.60 -8.14
CA SER A 136 -15.20 -17.71 -6.98
C SER A 136 -14.50 -16.37 -7.23
N VAL A 137 -14.97 -15.32 -6.55
CA VAL A 137 -14.41 -13.96 -6.59
C VAL A 137 -14.23 -13.48 -5.15
N ASN A 138 -13.02 -13.51 -4.65
CA ASN A 138 -12.72 -13.15 -3.27
C ASN A 138 -12.21 -11.71 -3.13
N TRP A 139 -11.66 -11.14 -4.19
CA TRP A 139 -11.22 -9.76 -4.26
C TRP A 139 -11.99 -9.00 -5.33
N LEU A 140 -12.34 -7.76 -5.01
CA LEU A 140 -12.99 -6.85 -5.93
C LEU A 140 -12.00 -5.76 -6.34
N PRO A 141 -11.81 -5.53 -7.65
CA PRO A 141 -10.84 -4.55 -8.12
C PRO A 141 -11.34 -3.12 -7.88
N GLY A 142 -10.54 -2.30 -7.19
CA GLY A 142 -10.86 -0.91 -6.89
C GLY A 142 -10.45 0.03 -8.01
N ALA A 143 -9.28 0.64 -7.87
CA ALA A 143 -8.69 1.51 -8.88
C ALA A 143 -7.33 0.98 -9.33
N ALA A 144 -6.83 1.48 -10.45
CA ALA A 144 -5.52 1.12 -10.95
C ALA A 144 -4.65 2.34 -11.24
N SER A 145 -3.39 2.24 -10.86
CA SER A 145 -2.35 3.07 -11.48
C SER A 145 -2.22 2.65 -12.93
N VAL A 146 -2.27 3.62 -13.83
CA VAL A 146 -2.11 3.39 -15.26
C VAL A 146 -0.67 3.74 -15.65
N GLU A 147 0.00 2.82 -16.31
CA GLU A 147 1.35 2.99 -16.81
C GLU A 147 1.39 2.97 -18.32
N GLY A 148 2.34 3.74 -18.85
CA GLY A 148 2.61 3.82 -20.27
C GLY A 148 3.95 4.50 -20.51
N ILE A 149 4.01 5.22 -21.61
CA ILE A 149 5.17 5.98 -22.03
C ILE A 149 4.87 7.47 -21.86
N LEU A 150 5.48 8.10 -20.87
CA LEU A 150 5.33 9.55 -20.65
C LEU A 150 6.21 10.28 -21.66
N ALA A 151 5.59 11.11 -22.50
CA ALA A 151 6.23 11.91 -23.51
C ALA A 151 6.31 13.38 -23.09
N ASN A 152 7.45 14.02 -23.28
CA ASN A 152 7.61 15.46 -23.20
C ASN A 152 7.16 16.07 -24.53
N THR A 153 5.88 16.50 -24.61
CA THR A 153 5.29 17.01 -25.85
C THR A 153 5.89 18.35 -26.29
N GLU A 154 6.55 19.07 -25.42
CA GLU A 154 7.28 20.29 -25.77
C GLU A 154 8.46 19.98 -26.72
N LEU A 155 9.21 18.90 -26.46
CA LEU A 155 10.27 18.46 -27.36
C LEU A 155 9.72 18.01 -28.72
N PHE A 156 8.59 17.31 -28.75
CA PHE A 156 7.94 16.93 -30.00
C PHE A 156 7.56 18.15 -30.83
N ASP A 157 6.98 19.19 -30.20
CA ASP A 157 6.63 20.46 -30.85
C ASP A 157 7.89 21.21 -31.33
N GLU A 158 8.92 21.31 -30.48
CA GLU A 158 10.16 22.04 -30.77
C GLU A 158 10.89 21.48 -31.99
N TYR A 159 11.00 20.14 -32.06
CA TYR A 159 11.72 19.47 -33.15
C TYR A 159 10.81 19.07 -34.32
N GLY A 160 9.51 19.36 -34.26
CA GLY A 160 8.54 19.04 -35.30
C GLY A 160 8.38 17.54 -35.53
N ILE A 161 8.55 16.74 -34.47
CA ILE A 161 8.38 15.29 -34.48
C ILE A 161 6.93 15.00 -34.09
N GLN A 162 6.27 14.08 -34.83
CA GLN A 162 4.90 13.69 -34.50
C GLN A 162 4.88 12.69 -33.33
N LEU A 163 3.90 12.82 -32.44
CA LEU A 163 3.65 11.84 -31.39
C LEU A 163 3.38 10.45 -32.02
N PRO A 164 3.99 9.40 -31.48
CA PRO A 164 3.80 8.05 -32.00
C PRO A 164 2.39 7.52 -31.71
N TYR A 165 1.88 6.69 -32.61
CA TYR A 165 0.57 6.03 -32.49
C TYR A 165 0.63 4.51 -32.69
N ASN A 166 1.77 3.96 -33.14
CA ASN A 166 2.08 2.53 -33.21
C ASN A 166 3.57 2.30 -33.03
N TYR A 167 4.01 1.05 -33.00
CA TYR A 167 5.42 0.74 -32.75
C TYR A 167 6.37 1.30 -33.82
N GLU A 168 6.01 1.26 -35.11
CA GLU A 168 6.84 1.80 -36.19
C GLU A 168 7.08 3.30 -35.99
N THR A 169 6.02 4.08 -35.74
CA THR A 169 6.13 5.53 -35.51
C THR A 169 6.82 5.87 -34.19
N PHE A 170 6.76 4.98 -33.19
CA PHE A 170 7.54 5.12 -31.95
C PHE A 170 9.05 4.99 -32.23
N VAL A 171 9.45 3.97 -33.00
CA VAL A 171 10.85 3.78 -33.40
C VAL A 171 11.33 4.95 -34.29
N GLU A 172 10.48 5.42 -35.23
CA GLU A 172 10.81 6.61 -36.04
C GLU A 172 11.02 7.86 -35.17
N ALA A 173 10.19 8.08 -34.15
CA ALA A 173 10.34 9.20 -33.23
C ALA A 173 11.65 9.08 -32.44
N CYS A 174 11.97 7.89 -31.91
CA CYS A 174 13.25 7.65 -31.24
C CYS A 174 14.45 7.98 -32.14
N ASN A 175 14.46 7.47 -33.37
CA ASN A 175 15.55 7.71 -34.33
C ASN A 175 15.70 9.20 -34.68
N LYS A 176 14.57 9.94 -34.81
CA LYS A 176 14.61 11.38 -35.08
C LYS A 176 15.20 12.18 -33.93
N PHE A 177 14.85 11.84 -32.68
CA PHE A 177 15.45 12.49 -31.52
C PHE A 177 16.95 12.22 -31.41
N GLU A 178 17.41 11.01 -31.75
CA GLU A 178 18.83 10.66 -31.78
C GLU A 178 19.61 11.57 -32.75
N GLU A 179 19.02 11.98 -33.88
CA GLU A 179 19.66 12.92 -34.85
C GLU A 179 19.95 14.29 -34.20
N TYR A 180 19.19 14.66 -33.15
CA TYR A 180 19.39 15.89 -32.37
C TYR A 180 20.23 15.67 -31.11
N GLY A 181 20.72 14.45 -30.87
CA GLY A 181 21.45 14.09 -29.65
C GLY A 181 20.59 13.95 -28.42
N ILE A 182 19.28 13.78 -28.61
CA ILE A 182 18.29 13.51 -27.56
C ILE A 182 17.94 12.02 -27.60
N ARG A 183 18.03 11.33 -26.49
CA ARG A 183 17.61 9.93 -26.42
C ARG A 183 16.09 9.82 -26.56
N GLY A 184 15.61 8.99 -27.50
CA GLY A 184 14.19 8.86 -27.76
C GLY A 184 13.40 8.25 -26.61
N PHE A 185 13.92 7.16 -26.02
CA PHE A 185 13.28 6.46 -24.90
C PHE A 185 14.28 5.94 -23.88
N ALA A 186 13.94 6.04 -22.60
CA ALA A 186 14.72 5.45 -21.50
C ALA A 186 13.81 4.90 -20.40
N THR A 187 14.34 3.98 -19.59
CA THR A 187 13.71 3.48 -18.37
C THR A 187 14.76 3.06 -17.33
N ASP A 188 14.31 2.78 -16.11
CA ASP A 188 15.12 2.50 -14.93
C ASP A 188 15.38 1.00 -14.73
N TYR A 189 16.16 0.38 -15.60
CA TYR A 189 16.48 -1.07 -15.58
C TYR A 189 17.23 -1.58 -14.34
N LYS A 190 17.59 -0.73 -13.41
CA LYS A 190 18.25 -1.12 -12.17
C LYS A 190 17.37 -1.99 -11.24
N TYR A 191 16.08 -1.93 -11.40
CA TYR A 191 15.12 -2.54 -10.46
C TYR A 191 14.45 -3.77 -11.08
N ASP A 192 14.31 -4.83 -10.28
CA ASP A 192 13.74 -6.11 -10.70
C ASP A 192 12.28 -6.00 -11.20
N TYR A 193 11.48 -5.16 -10.57
CA TYR A 193 10.11 -4.92 -11.03
C TYR A 193 10.07 -4.26 -12.42
N THR A 194 11.01 -3.36 -12.74
CA THR A 194 11.05 -2.70 -14.06
C THR A 194 11.32 -3.69 -15.17
N ASP A 195 12.22 -4.63 -14.97
CA ASP A 195 12.55 -5.65 -15.98
C ASP A 195 11.34 -6.55 -16.27
N SER A 196 10.60 -6.94 -15.24
CA SER A 196 9.37 -7.68 -15.39
C SER A 196 8.26 -6.86 -16.08
N TYR A 197 8.16 -5.56 -15.74
CA TYR A 197 7.23 -4.65 -16.40
C TYR A 197 7.55 -4.51 -17.89
N MET A 198 8.80 -4.25 -18.24
CA MET A 198 9.20 -4.08 -19.64
C MET A 198 8.97 -5.33 -20.47
N LEU A 199 9.30 -6.53 -19.94
CA LEU A 199 9.03 -7.79 -20.60
C LEU A 199 7.55 -7.97 -20.91
N GLN A 200 6.69 -7.68 -19.94
CA GLN A 200 5.24 -7.83 -20.11
C GLN A 200 4.66 -6.72 -20.99
N ALA A 201 5.00 -5.46 -20.75
CA ALA A 201 4.42 -4.30 -21.42
C ALA A 201 4.60 -4.33 -22.93
N TRP A 202 5.80 -4.62 -23.40
CA TRP A 202 6.09 -4.73 -24.83
C TRP A 202 5.55 -6.02 -25.46
N SER A 203 5.07 -6.94 -24.65
CA SER A 203 4.57 -8.24 -25.08
C SER A 203 3.07 -8.44 -24.82
N ILE A 204 2.31 -7.40 -24.47
CA ILE A 204 0.89 -7.51 -24.14
C ILE A 204 0.08 -8.25 -25.21
N PRO A 205 0.22 -7.99 -26.51
CA PRO A 205 -0.52 -8.74 -27.54
C PRO A 205 -0.25 -10.24 -27.51
N LEU A 206 0.98 -10.65 -27.19
CA LEU A 206 1.35 -12.07 -27.01
C LEU A 206 0.74 -12.66 -25.75
N LEU A 207 0.80 -11.91 -24.65
CA LEU A 207 0.22 -12.31 -23.35
C LEU A 207 -1.30 -12.33 -23.35
N GLN A 208 -1.94 -11.59 -24.25
CA GLN A 208 -3.39 -11.61 -24.50
C GLN A 208 -3.82 -12.67 -25.51
N SER A 209 -2.88 -13.38 -26.18
CA SER A 209 -3.18 -14.56 -26.98
C SER A 209 -3.72 -15.70 -26.11
N SER A 210 -4.36 -16.71 -26.72
CA SER A 210 -4.89 -17.85 -25.95
C SER A 210 -3.82 -18.56 -25.10
N LYS A 211 -2.64 -18.79 -25.67
CA LYS A 211 -1.50 -19.41 -24.94
C LYS A 211 -0.95 -18.49 -23.86
N GLY A 212 -0.82 -17.20 -24.16
CA GLY A 212 -0.30 -16.19 -23.24
C GLY A 212 -1.22 -15.99 -22.04
N ARG A 213 -2.55 -15.99 -22.25
CA ARG A 213 -3.53 -15.85 -21.15
C ARG A 213 -3.52 -17.04 -20.20
N ILE A 214 -3.39 -18.26 -20.72
CA ILE A 214 -3.27 -19.45 -19.86
C ILE A 214 -2.05 -19.28 -18.95
N TRP A 215 -0.87 -19.08 -19.54
CA TRP A 215 0.36 -18.91 -18.77
C TRP A 215 0.27 -17.72 -17.78
N ARG A 216 -0.29 -16.59 -18.22
CA ARG A 216 -0.47 -15.41 -17.38
C ARG A 216 -1.34 -15.69 -16.15
N ASN A 217 -2.47 -16.37 -16.31
CA ASN A 217 -3.37 -16.69 -15.20
C ASN A 217 -2.69 -17.64 -14.22
N GLU A 218 -2.08 -18.72 -14.71
CA GLU A 218 -1.29 -19.64 -13.88
C GLU A 218 -0.14 -18.92 -13.14
N ALA A 219 0.52 -17.95 -13.80
CA ALA A 219 1.57 -17.15 -13.19
C ALA A 219 1.05 -16.19 -12.10
N MET A 220 -0.15 -15.63 -12.29
CA MET A 220 -0.79 -14.78 -11.28
C MET A 220 -1.18 -15.59 -10.03
N GLU A 221 -1.57 -16.83 -10.20
CA GLU A 221 -1.92 -17.75 -9.12
C GLU A 221 -0.70 -18.44 -8.50
N GLY A 222 0.49 -18.20 -9.05
CA GLY A 222 1.72 -18.88 -8.60
C GLY A 222 1.81 -20.36 -8.96
N ASN A 223 0.95 -20.83 -9.84
CA ASN A 223 0.80 -22.24 -10.22
C ASN A 223 1.70 -22.67 -11.39
N ILE A 224 2.52 -21.78 -11.95
CA ILE A 224 3.41 -22.14 -13.06
C ILE A 224 4.65 -22.86 -12.58
N ASP A 225 4.99 -23.96 -13.27
CA ASP A 225 6.27 -24.66 -13.08
C ASP A 225 7.37 -24.04 -13.95
N TYR A 226 7.03 -23.45 -15.09
CA TYR A 226 7.98 -22.88 -16.06
C TYR A 226 7.30 -21.96 -17.09
N LEU A 227 8.09 -21.08 -17.70
CA LEU A 227 7.70 -20.34 -18.91
C LEU A 227 7.88 -21.24 -20.13
N PRO A 228 6.81 -21.56 -20.90
CA PRO A 228 6.92 -22.41 -22.10
C PRO A 228 7.92 -21.83 -23.11
N GLU A 229 8.81 -22.67 -23.63
CA GLU A 229 9.93 -22.24 -24.49
C GLU A 229 9.45 -21.40 -25.70
N GLU A 230 8.40 -21.85 -26.40
CA GLU A 230 7.88 -21.14 -27.58
C GLU A 230 7.35 -19.73 -27.22
N LEU A 231 6.58 -19.62 -26.15
CA LEU A 231 6.06 -18.33 -25.66
C LEU A 231 7.22 -17.46 -25.16
N GLY A 232 8.11 -18.02 -24.34
CA GLY A 232 9.22 -17.29 -23.76
C GLY A 232 10.16 -16.71 -24.82
N ILE A 233 10.49 -17.47 -25.87
CA ILE A 233 11.30 -16.96 -26.99
C ILE A 233 10.61 -15.76 -27.65
N GLN A 234 9.29 -15.81 -27.85
CA GLN A 234 8.55 -14.69 -28.44
C GLN A 234 8.58 -13.45 -27.54
N LEU A 235 8.37 -13.61 -26.22
CA LEU A 235 8.41 -12.51 -25.26
C LEU A 235 9.80 -11.86 -25.22
N PHE A 236 10.85 -12.63 -25.04
CA PHE A 236 12.21 -12.11 -24.97
C PHE A 236 12.73 -11.58 -26.31
N SER A 237 12.34 -12.19 -27.45
CA SER A 237 12.69 -11.64 -28.76
C SER A 237 12.05 -10.27 -29.02
N ARG A 238 10.81 -10.07 -28.53
CA ARG A 238 10.14 -8.77 -28.61
C ARG A 238 10.90 -7.71 -27.80
N LEU A 239 11.30 -8.04 -26.58
CA LEU A 239 12.07 -7.13 -25.72
C LEU A 239 13.46 -6.84 -26.31
N GLU A 240 14.15 -7.86 -26.85
CA GLU A 240 15.42 -7.70 -27.56
C GLU A 240 15.31 -6.73 -28.74
N GLN A 241 14.20 -6.83 -29.50
CA GLN A 241 13.90 -5.90 -30.59
C GLN A 241 13.73 -4.47 -30.08
N VAL A 242 12.98 -4.29 -28.99
CA VAL A 242 12.79 -2.97 -28.36
C VAL A 242 14.14 -2.38 -27.92
N PHE A 243 15.01 -3.16 -27.28
CA PHE A 243 16.35 -2.70 -26.88
C PHE A 243 17.14 -2.19 -28.06
N LYS A 244 17.13 -2.95 -29.16
CA LYS A 244 17.82 -2.59 -30.38
C LYS A 244 17.27 -1.32 -31.04
N ASP A 245 15.93 -1.23 -31.13
CA ASP A 245 15.26 -0.14 -31.83
C ASP A 245 15.24 1.18 -31.02
N THR A 246 15.38 1.11 -29.71
CA THR A 246 15.42 2.29 -28.82
C THR A 246 16.83 2.63 -28.32
N GLY A 247 17.87 1.95 -28.85
CA GLY A 247 19.25 2.24 -28.50
C GLY A 247 19.63 1.95 -27.06
N VAL A 248 18.97 0.97 -26.41
CA VAL A 248 19.34 0.54 -25.06
C VAL A 248 20.78 0.00 -25.06
N GLN A 249 21.57 0.45 -24.07
CA GLN A 249 23.00 0.11 -23.95
C GLN A 249 23.26 -0.74 -22.70
N ALA A 250 24.39 -1.45 -22.68
CA ALA A 250 24.77 -2.26 -21.52
C ALA A 250 24.86 -1.46 -20.20
N GLU A 251 25.20 -0.18 -20.27
CA GLU A 251 25.29 0.72 -19.12
C GLU A 251 23.92 1.00 -18.48
N ASP A 252 22.84 0.85 -19.24
CA ASP A 252 21.48 1.05 -18.73
C ASP A 252 21.09 0.06 -17.64
N VAL A 253 21.79 -1.06 -17.50
CA VAL A 253 21.65 -2.01 -16.39
C VAL A 253 21.74 -1.35 -15.01
N SER A 254 22.50 -0.26 -14.92
CA SER A 254 22.68 0.51 -13.68
C SER A 254 21.82 1.77 -13.60
N ARG A 255 21.02 2.05 -14.65
CA ARG A 255 20.17 3.25 -14.71
C ARG A 255 19.05 3.13 -13.70
N GLY A 256 19.08 3.97 -12.68
CA GLY A 256 18.02 4.07 -11.67
C GLY A 256 17.06 5.22 -11.98
N TYR A 257 16.02 5.29 -11.17
CA TYR A 257 14.94 6.28 -11.30
C TYR A 257 15.46 7.72 -11.36
N SER A 258 16.29 8.15 -10.42
CA SER A 258 16.79 9.53 -10.36
C SER A 258 17.53 9.96 -11.65
N VAL A 259 18.30 9.06 -12.25
CA VAL A 259 19.00 9.36 -13.52
C VAL A 259 18.01 9.51 -14.68
N THR A 260 17.01 8.65 -14.72
CA THR A 260 15.95 8.70 -15.75
C THR A 260 15.10 9.96 -15.59
N PHE A 261 14.75 10.32 -14.36
CA PHE A 261 14.04 11.55 -14.02
C PHE A 261 14.81 12.80 -14.45
N ASP A 262 16.07 12.94 -14.01
CA ASP A 262 16.92 14.10 -14.32
C ASP A 262 17.16 14.26 -15.84
N ASP A 263 17.31 13.14 -16.55
CA ASP A 263 17.48 13.16 -18.00
C ASP A 263 16.20 13.60 -18.73
N PHE A 264 15.04 13.18 -18.24
CA PHE A 264 13.76 13.55 -18.82
C PHE A 264 13.42 15.03 -18.55
N VAL A 265 13.53 15.47 -17.30
CA VAL A 265 13.26 16.86 -16.89
C VAL A 265 14.18 17.85 -17.62
N SER A 266 15.45 17.47 -17.83
CA SER A 266 16.42 18.31 -18.56
C SER A 266 16.32 18.22 -20.08
N GLY A 267 15.35 17.47 -20.62
CA GLY A 267 15.16 17.31 -22.08
C GLY A 267 16.23 16.44 -22.78
N ARG A 268 17.04 15.71 -22.04
CA ARG A 268 18.01 14.75 -22.63
C ARG A 268 17.36 13.44 -23.10
N VAL A 269 16.17 13.15 -22.58
CA VAL A 269 15.34 12.02 -22.96
C VAL A 269 13.95 12.54 -23.31
N ALA A 270 13.39 12.10 -24.44
CA ALA A 270 12.10 12.59 -24.92
C ALA A 270 10.91 11.80 -24.36
N MET A 271 11.09 10.52 -24.08
CA MET A 271 10.07 9.62 -23.58
C MET A 271 10.64 8.70 -22.51
N ILE A 272 9.85 8.44 -21.45
CA ILE A 272 10.21 7.50 -20.40
C ILE A 272 9.04 6.57 -20.07
N ARG A 273 9.31 5.41 -19.46
CA ARG A 273 8.29 4.64 -18.78
C ARG A 273 7.84 5.42 -17.54
N GLN A 274 6.53 5.62 -17.38
CA GLN A 274 5.99 6.26 -16.18
C GLN A 274 4.53 5.84 -15.96
N SER A 275 4.09 5.97 -14.72
CA SER A 275 2.69 5.83 -14.34
C SER A 275 1.97 7.19 -14.32
N THR A 276 0.71 7.16 -13.92
CA THR A 276 -0.09 8.37 -13.68
C THR A 276 0.40 9.23 -12.50
N ASN A 277 1.39 8.75 -11.76
CA ASN A 277 2.06 9.54 -10.71
C ASN A 277 3.11 10.47 -11.36
N ILE A 278 2.69 11.68 -11.69
CA ILE A 278 3.52 12.69 -12.38
C ILE A 278 3.71 13.99 -11.59
N ALA A 279 3.27 14.03 -10.32
CA ALA A 279 3.30 15.26 -9.52
C ALA A 279 4.70 15.88 -9.45
N GLU A 280 5.73 15.08 -9.29
CA GLU A 280 7.11 15.55 -9.22
C GLU A 280 7.61 16.20 -10.53
N TYR A 281 7.14 15.74 -11.71
CA TYR A 281 7.45 16.39 -12.99
C TYR A 281 6.75 17.75 -13.12
N GLN A 282 5.52 17.84 -12.60
CA GLN A 282 4.76 19.10 -12.58
C GLN A 282 5.39 20.10 -11.60
N GLU A 283 5.94 19.66 -10.48
CA GLU A 283 6.70 20.47 -9.54
C GLU A 283 7.97 21.07 -10.17
N GLU A 284 8.60 20.36 -11.11
CA GLU A 284 9.73 20.86 -11.92
C GLU A 284 9.26 21.77 -13.09
N GLY A 285 7.96 22.05 -13.18
CA GLY A 285 7.39 22.97 -14.19
C GLY A 285 7.11 22.34 -15.55
N MET A 286 7.05 21.00 -15.62
CA MET A 286 6.71 20.29 -16.85
C MET A 286 5.20 20.23 -17.06
N ASP A 287 4.62 21.18 -17.78
CA ASP A 287 3.18 21.26 -18.05
C ASP A 287 2.76 20.56 -19.36
N LYS A 288 3.72 20.34 -20.27
CA LYS A 288 3.47 19.74 -21.58
C LYS A 288 3.89 18.26 -21.59
N LEU A 289 3.05 17.45 -20.98
CA LEU A 289 3.24 16.00 -20.88
C LEU A 289 2.05 15.27 -21.48
N MET A 290 2.29 14.04 -21.96
CA MET A 290 1.25 13.12 -22.37
C MET A 290 1.66 11.69 -22.04
N LEU A 291 0.78 10.95 -21.35
CA LEU A 291 0.99 9.52 -21.14
C LEU A 291 0.47 8.74 -22.36
N LEU A 292 1.37 8.09 -23.08
CA LEU A 292 1.09 7.30 -24.27
C LEU A 292 0.99 5.81 -23.91
N PRO A 293 0.27 4.99 -24.71
CA PRO A 293 0.23 3.54 -24.49
C PRO A 293 1.56 2.86 -24.82
N TYR A 294 1.73 1.63 -24.41
CA TYR A 294 2.70 0.73 -25.01
C TYR A 294 2.22 0.34 -26.41
N PHE A 295 3.10 0.47 -27.39
CA PHE A 295 2.75 0.38 -28.79
C PHE A 295 2.82 -1.06 -29.31
N GLY A 296 1.73 -1.48 -29.96
CA GLY A 296 1.68 -2.67 -30.79
C GLY A 296 1.96 -2.35 -32.27
N GLU A 297 1.85 -3.35 -33.14
CA GLU A 297 2.09 -3.21 -34.60
C GLU A 297 1.09 -2.23 -35.23
N THR A 298 -0.12 -2.20 -34.74
CA THR A 298 -1.16 -1.26 -35.15
C THR A 298 -1.72 -0.51 -33.94
N GLU A 299 -2.41 0.60 -34.15
CA GLU A 299 -3.06 1.37 -33.09
C GLU A 299 -4.06 0.52 -32.27
N ASN A 300 -4.68 -0.47 -32.87
CA ASN A 300 -5.60 -1.38 -32.20
C ASN A 300 -4.89 -2.37 -31.27
N ASP A 301 -3.59 -2.55 -31.44
CA ASP A 301 -2.76 -3.43 -30.62
C ASP A 301 -2.05 -2.67 -29.48
N ASN A 302 -2.34 -1.39 -29.34
CA ASN A 302 -1.83 -0.58 -28.25
C ASN A 302 -2.56 -0.85 -26.94
N TRP A 303 -1.83 -0.85 -25.83
CA TRP A 303 -2.35 -1.11 -24.50
C TRP A 303 -1.71 -0.20 -23.48
N TYR A 304 -2.49 0.16 -22.48
CA TYR A 304 -1.91 0.64 -21.23
C TYR A 304 -1.72 -0.52 -20.26
N PHE A 305 -0.75 -0.37 -19.41
CA PHE A 305 -0.51 -1.25 -18.29
C PHE A 305 -1.34 -0.77 -17.11
N SER A 306 -1.96 -1.65 -16.36
CA SER A 306 -2.70 -1.30 -15.16
C SER A 306 -2.22 -2.11 -13.97
N THR A 307 -1.89 -1.41 -12.90
CA THR A 307 -1.51 -2.02 -11.63
C THR A 307 -2.60 -1.72 -10.62
N PRO A 308 -3.20 -2.71 -9.95
CA PRO A 308 -4.15 -2.45 -8.89
C PRO A 308 -3.57 -1.48 -7.87
N GLY A 309 -4.25 -0.35 -7.64
CA GLY A 309 -3.88 0.62 -6.63
C GLY A 309 -4.45 0.26 -5.27
N TYR A 310 -5.59 -0.44 -5.27
CA TYR A 310 -6.21 -1.10 -4.12
C TYR A 310 -7.24 -2.11 -4.60
N SER A 311 -7.53 -3.07 -3.75
CA SER A 311 -8.60 -4.06 -3.91
C SER A 311 -9.37 -4.20 -2.60
N VAL A 312 -10.60 -4.70 -2.68
CA VAL A 312 -11.46 -4.87 -1.50
C VAL A 312 -11.83 -6.34 -1.35
N ALA A 313 -11.62 -6.88 -0.17
CA ALA A 313 -12.08 -8.21 0.23
C ALA A 313 -12.94 -8.13 1.49
N MET A 314 -13.64 -9.22 1.79
CA MET A 314 -14.48 -9.36 2.97
C MET A 314 -14.17 -10.70 3.66
N ASN A 315 -14.22 -10.73 4.98
CA ASN A 315 -13.97 -11.94 5.76
C ASN A 315 -15.04 -13.00 5.47
N GLY A 316 -14.61 -14.21 5.15
CA GLY A 316 -15.49 -15.36 4.84
C GLY A 316 -16.44 -15.75 5.98
N LYS A 317 -16.08 -15.45 7.24
CA LYS A 317 -16.93 -15.68 8.40
C LYS A 317 -18.21 -14.87 8.41
N LEU A 318 -18.30 -13.81 7.63
CA LEU A 318 -19.52 -13.04 7.48
C LEU A 318 -20.59 -13.77 6.70
N LYS A 319 -20.23 -14.81 5.92
CA LYS A 319 -21.19 -15.62 5.18
C LYS A 319 -22.16 -16.32 6.16
N GLY A 320 -23.43 -16.01 6.02
CA GLY A 320 -24.48 -16.52 6.90
C GLY A 320 -24.62 -15.79 8.24
N ALA A 321 -23.89 -14.69 8.47
CA ALA A 321 -23.96 -13.89 9.71
C ALA A 321 -25.20 -12.96 9.78
N GLY A 322 -26.13 -13.09 8.84
CA GLY A 322 -27.40 -12.36 8.82
C GLY A 322 -27.20 -10.85 8.69
N LYS A 323 -27.71 -10.06 9.63
CA LYS A 323 -27.64 -8.58 9.56
C LYS A 323 -26.22 -8.04 9.45
N ARG A 324 -25.22 -8.74 10.00
CA ARG A 324 -23.83 -8.31 9.90
C ARG A 324 -23.27 -8.53 8.49
N GLU A 325 -23.65 -9.63 7.85
CA GLU A 325 -23.34 -9.87 6.43
C GLU A 325 -23.99 -8.83 5.54
N GLU A 326 -25.29 -8.57 5.71
CA GLU A 326 -26.03 -7.54 4.96
C GLU A 326 -25.37 -6.17 5.09
N LEU A 327 -25.02 -5.77 6.32
CA LEU A 327 -24.32 -4.51 6.57
C LEU A 327 -22.95 -4.46 5.90
N ALA A 328 -22.15 -5.52 6.00
CA ALA A 328 -20.84 -5.56 5.36
C ALA A 328 -20.93 -5.46 3.83
N LEU A 329 -21.90 -6.15 3.22
CA LEU A 329 -22.19 -6.03 1.79
C LEU A 329 -22.63 -4.62 1.40
N ASP A 330 -23.46 -3.95 2.22
CA ASP A 330 -23.86 -2.56 1.97
C ASP A 330 -22.67 -1.60 2.07
N ILE A 331 -21.77 -1.83 3.01
CA ILE A 331 -20.52 -1.07 3.12
C ILE A 331 -19.66 -1.29 1.87
N VAL A 332 -19.48 -2.54 1.44
CA VAL A 332 -18.73 -2.85 0.20
C VAL A 332 -19.36 -2.17 -1.01
N ARG A 333 -20.70 -2.22 -1.18
CA ARG A 333 -21.39 -1.48 -2.27
C ARG A 333 -21.11 0.02 -2.21
N TYR A 334 -21.11 0.60 -1.02
CA TYR A 334 -20.82 2.01 -0.84
C TYR A 334 -19.36 2.34 -1.18
N LEU A 335 -18.40 1.50 -0.81
CA LEU A 335 -17.00 1.64 -1.21
C LEU A 335 -16.83 1.67 -2.73
N PHE A 336 -17.71 1.00 -3.47
CA PHE A 336 -17.74 1.02 -4.93
C PHE A 336 -18.72 2.07 -5.53
N SER A 337 -19.20 3.02 -4.74
CA SER A 337 -19.92 4.20 -5.26
C SER A 337 -18.96 5.15 -6.00
N GLY A 338 -19.51 5.95 -6.92
CA GLY A 338 -18.71 6.88 -7.73
C GLY A 338 -17.89 7.84 -6.89
N ASP A 339 -18.51 8.41 -5.85
CA ASP A 339 -17.83 9.40 -4.99
C ASP A 339 -16.65 8.80 -4.23
N VAL A 340 -16.83 7.60 -3.65
CA VAL A 340 -15.77 6.93 -2.90
C VAL A 340 -14.67 6.46 -3.83
N MET A 341 -15.01 5.82 -4.95
CA MET A 341 -14.01 5.28 -5.86
C MET A 341 -13.16 6.37 -6.51
N ASN A 342 -13.76 7.48 -6.96
CA ASN A 342 -13.00 8.59 -7.52
C ASN A 342 -12.13 9.28 -6.45
N ALA A 343 -12.64 9.46 -5.22
CA ALA A 343 -11.84 10.01 -4.12
C ALA A 343 -10.64 9.12 -3.75
N MET A 344 -10.82 7.80 -3.77
CA MET A 344 -9.73 6.86 -3.52
C MET A 344 -8.72 6.86 -4.67
N ALA A 345 -9.20 6.84 -5.92
CA ALA A 345 -8.36 6.86 -7.10
C ALA A 345 -7.52 8.15 -7.20
N ASP A 346 -8.12 9.30 -6.93
CA ASP A 346 -7.44 10.60 -6.93
C ASP A 346 -6.32 10.63 -5.87
N ARG A 347 -6.59 10.11 -4.67
CA ARG A 347 -5.61 10.07 -3.57
C ARG A 347 -4.32 9.34 -3.92
N ILE A 348 -4.40 8.30 -4.75
CA ILE A 348 -3.24 7.47 -5.18
C ILE A 348 -2.85 7.74 -6.64
N GLN A 349 -3.35 8.83 -7.23
CA GLN A 349 -3.12 9.17 -8.64
C GLN A 349 -3.39 8.00 -9.59
N SER A 350 -4.52 7.34 -9.36
CA SER A 350 -5.00 6.18 -10.11
C SER A 350 -6.34 6.49 -10.78
N PHE A 351 -6.85 5.54 -11.57
CA PHE A 351 -8.13 5.66 -12.25
C PHE A 351 -9.05 4.49 -11.90
N VAL A 352 -10.36 4.74 -11.92
CA VAL A 352 -11.40 3.72 -11.77
C VAL A 352 -11.59 3.01 -13.11
N VAL A 353 -10.67 2.10 -13.44
CA VAL A 353 -10.67 1.41 -14.74
C VAL A 353 -11.55 0.17 -14.79
N TYR A 354 -11.95 -0.35 -13.64
CA TYR A 354 -12.64 -1.65 -13.56
C TYR A 354 -14.15 -1.55 -13.39
N ASN A 355 -14.67 -0.46 -12.80
CA ASN A 355 -16.09 -0.30 -12.50
C ASN A 355 -16.84 0.46 -13.61
N LYS A 356 -17.70 -0.25 -14.35
CA LYS A 356 -18.48 0.32 -15.48
C LYS A 356 -19.59 1.29 -15.07
N ASN A 357 -19.93 1.37 -13.79
CA ASN A 357 -20.97 2.24 -13.26
C ASN A 357 -20.44 3.56 -12.70
N VAL A 358 -19.13 3.76 -12.74
CA VAL A 358 -18.47 4.98 -12.26
C VAL A 358 -17.92 5.74 -13.46
N ASN A 359 -18.23 7.03 -13.55
CA ASN A 359 -17.57 7.90 -14.50
C ASN A 359 -16.12 8.11 -14.07
N VAL A 360 -15.20 7.91 -15.02
CA VAL A 360 -13.79 8.12 -14.78
C VAL A 360 -13.52 9.63 -14.76
N ASP A 361 -13.02 10.11 -13.64
CA ASP A 361 -12.54 11.50 -13.51
C ASP A 361 -11.04 11.54 -13.79
N VAL A 362 -10.64 12.20 -14.88
CA VAL A 362 -9.23 12.26 -15.32
C VAL A 362 -8.80 13.69 -15.63
N GLN A 363 -7.56 14.01 -15.32
CA GLN A 363 -6.93 15.25 -15.75
C GLN A 363 -6.72 15.25 -17.27
N ASP A 364 -6.70 16.44 -17.89
CA ASP A 364 -6.56 16.60 -19.35
C ASP A 364 -5.34 15.86 -19.92
N ILE A 365 -4.24 15.83 -19.19
CA ILE A 365 -2.99 15.13 -19.56
C ILE A 365 -3.18 13.62 -19.73
N PHE A 366 -4.22 13.06 -19.15
CA PHE A 366 -4.54 11.63 -19.21
C PHE A 366 -5.80 11.34 -20.03
N SER A 367 -6.40 12.33 -20.68
CA SER A 367 -7.66 12.18 -21.43
C SER A 367 -7.59 11.11 -22.52
N ASN A 368 -6.41 10.85 -23.08
CA ASN A 368 -6.16 9.80 -24.06
C ASN A 368 -6.25 8.37 -23.50
N ILE A 369 -6.29 8.17 -22.18
CA ILE A 369 -6.46 6.86 -21.54
C ILE A 369 -7.91 6.37 -21.62
N VAL A 370 -8.88 7.31 -21.56
CA VAL A 370 -10.31 6.99 -21.47
C VAL A 370 -10.79 6.02 -22.57
N PRO A 371 -10.46 6.21 -23.88
CA PRO A 371 -10.85 5.27 -24.92
C PRO A 371 -10.31 3.85 -24.72
N TYR A 372 -9.18 3.70 -24.04
CA TYR A 372 -8.60 2.40 -23.71
C TYR A 372 -9.32 1.72 -22.57
N ILE A 373 -9.76 2.48 -21.55
CA ILE A 373 -10.64 1.98 -20.49
C ILE A 373 -11.94 1.46 -21.11
N GLU A 374 -12.59 2.27 -21.93
CA GLU A 374 -13.87 1.93 -22.58
C GLU A 374 -13.77 0.73 -23.53
N SER A 375 -12.62 0.57 -24.20
CA SER A 375 -12.37 -0.56 -25.11
C SER A 375 -11.75 -1.78 -24.45
N ASN A 376 -11.63 -1.79 -23.11
CA ASN A 376 -11.01 -2.86 -22.32
C ASN A 376 -9.55 -3.16 -22.72
N ARG A 377 -8.79 -2.14 -23.11
CA ARG A 377 -7.36 -2.26 -23.48
C ARG A 377 -6.43 -1.80 -22.34
N MET A 378 -6.75 -2.26 -21.12
CA MET A 378 -5.96 -2.09 -19.93
C MET A 378 -5.43 -3.46 -19.50
N TYR A 379 -4.12 -3.64 -19.49
CA TYR A 379 -3.49 -4.92 -19.14
C TYR A 379 -3.13 -4.95 -17.66
N THR A 380 -3.66 -5.91 -16.93
CA THR A 380 -3.29 -6.11 -15.53
C THR A 380 -1.98 -6.91 -15.45
N TYR A 381 -1.04 -6.36 -14.74
CA TYR A 381 0.30 -6.88 -14.55
C TYR A 381 0.35 -8.14 -13.68
N ILE A 382 1.20 -9.07 -14.04
CA ILE A 382 1.52 -10.25 -13.22
C ILE A 382 2.41 -9.78 -12.06
N ARG A 383 1.82 -9.63 -10.89
CA ARG A 383 2.52 -9.28 -9.64
C ARG A 383 2.91 -10.56 -8.91
N ASN A 384 4.02 -11.14 -9.30
CA ASN A 384 4.56 -12.33 -8.66
C ASN A 384 6.07 -12.15 -8.53
N ASP A 385 6.59 -12.16 -7.31
CA ASP A 385 8.01 -11.92 -7.03
C ASP A 385 8.92 -12.92 -7.72
N SER A 386 8.49 -14.19 -7.83
CA SER A 386 9.27 -15.20 -8.54
C SER A 386 9.36 -14.88 -10.03
N VAL A 387 8.25 -14.41 -10.65
CA VAL A 387 8.24 -13.91 -12.04
C VAL A 387 9.13 -12.67 -12.16
N SER A 388 9.07 -11.75 -11.20
CA SER A 388 9.89 -10.53 -11.21
C SER A 388 11.37 -10.85 -11.10
N LYS A 389 11.77 -11.68 -10.15
CA LYS A 389 13.18 -12.12 -9.96
C LYS A 389 13.71 -12.92 -11.15
N ALA A 390 12.89 -13.82 -11.70
CA ALA A 390 13.25 -14.59 -12.89
C ALA A 390 13.38 -13.70 -14.12
N SER A 391 12.46 -12.74 -14.31
CA SER A 391 12.52 -11.73 -15.38
C SER A 391 13.79 -10.88 -15.25
N TYR A 392 14.07 -10.36 -14.05
CA TYR A 392 15.28 -9.58 -13.77
C TYR A 392 16.53 -10.33 -14.16
N SER A 393 16.68 -11.58 -13.67
CA SER A 393 17.85 -12.41 -13.98
C SER A 393 18.07 -12.61 -15.47
N ALA A 394 16.99 -12.78 -16.25
CA ALA A 394 17.05 -12.98 -17.69
C ALA A 394 17.33 -11.66 -18.44
N VAL A 395 16.58 -10.60 -18.12
CA VAL A 395 16.65 -9.30 -18.80
C VAL A 395 18.01 -8.63 -18.58
N GLN A 396 18.55 -8.68 -17.36
CA GLN A 396 19.89 -8.15 -17.06
C GLN A 396 20.98 -8.80 -17.93
N LYS A 397 20.90 -10.11 -18.16
CA LYS A 397 21.84 -10.83 -19.04
C LYS A 397 21.69 -10.44 -20.51
N MET A 398 20.47 -10.16 -20.95
CA MET A 398 20.21 -9.65 -22.30
C MET A 398 20.76 -8.24 -22.48
N LEU A 399 20.53 -7.35 -21.50
CA LEU A 399 21.02 -5.96 -21.53
C LEU A 399 22.53 -5.86 -21.70
N VAL A 400 23.28 -6.74 -21.02
CA VAL A 400 24.76 -6.76 -21.14
C VAL A 400 25.28 -7.64 -22.31
N GLY A 401 24.39 -8.19 -23.14
CA GLY A 401 24.74 -9.01 -24.29
C GLY A 401 25.25 -10.42 -23.96
N GLU A 402 25.00 -10.90 -22.73
CA GLU A 402 25.41 -12.24 -22.31
C GLU A 402 24.37 -13.33 -22.62
N ALA A 403 23.15 -12.93 -23.01
CA ALA A 403 22.08 -13.85 -23.38
C ALA A 403 21.27 -13.35 -24.57
N ASP A 404 20.95 -14.24 -25.50
CA ASP A 404 19.89 -14.05 -26.49
C ASP A 404 18.52 -14.44 -25.93
N ALA A 405 17.44 -14.25 -26.71
CA ALA A 405 16.08 -14.56 -26.29
C ALA A 405 15.89 -16.04 -25.85
N ARG A 406 16.53 -17.00 -26.51
CA ARG A 406 16.44 -18.43 -26.15
C ARG A 406 17.17 -18.74 -24.84
N GLN A 407 18.35 -18.14 -24.66
CA GLN A 407 19.11 -18.27 -23.42
C GLN A 407 18.38 -17.59 -22.25
N ALA A 408 17.71 -16.45 -22.51
CA ALA A 408 16.89 -15.74 -21.53
C ALA A 408 15.74 -16.60 -20.99
N VAL A 409 15.04 -17.38 -21.84
CA VAL A 409 14.02 -18.34 -21.38
C VAL A 409 14.60 -19.36 -20.40
N LYS A 410 15.79 -19.88 -20.71
CA LYS A 410 16.45 -20.85 -19.81
C LYS A 410 16.82 -20.20 -18.48
N ILE A 411 17.38 -18.98 -18.53
CA ILE A 411 17.75 -18.24 -17.31
C ILE A 411 16.50 -17.94 -16.48
N PHE A 412 15.41 -17.51 -17.11
CA PHE A 412 14.13 -17.29 -16.44
C PHE A 412 13.68 -18.54 -15.71
N ASN A 413 13.60 -19.70 -16.41
CA ASN A 413 13.13 -20.94 -15.82
C ASN A 413 14.06 -21.47 -14.71
N ASP A 414 15.38 -21.35 -14.88
CA ASP A 414 16.35 -21.75 -13.86
C ASP A 414 16.20 -20.92 -12.56
N ASN A 415 15.81 -19.64 -12.68
CA ASN A 415 15.60 -18.75 -11.53
C ASN A 415 14.16 -18.78 -10.99
N TYR A 416 13.18 -19.13 -11.80
CA TYR A 416 11.79 -19.29 -11.38
C TYR A 416 11.59 -20.53 -10.50
N ASN A 417 12.28 -21.62 -10.83
CA ASN A 417 12.29 -22.88 -10.07
C ASN A 417 13.09 -22.79 -8.76
N TYR A 418 13.36 -21.57 -8.26
CA TYR A 418 13.99 -21.41 -6.96
C TYR A 418 13.07 -22.04 -5.91
N VAL A 419 13.60 -23.11 -5.28
CA VAL A 419 12.87 -23.96 -4.36
C VAL A 419 12.28 -23.14 -3.23
N LYS A 420 10.98 -23.24 -3.07
CA LYS A 420 10.22 -22.77 -1.94
C LYS A 420 10.60 -23.61 -0.70
N GLU A 421 11.62 -23.23 0.02
CA GLU A 421 11.94 -23.82 1.31
C GLU A 421 11.33 -22.97 2.43
N LYS A 422 10.59 -23.62 3.32
CA LYS A 422 10.09 -22.98 4.53
C LYS A 422 11.27 -22.38 5.31
N GLY A 423 11.20 -21.10 5.64
CA GLY A 423 12.26 -20.41 6.35
C GLY A 423 12.61 -21.08 7.68
N GLU A 424 13.88 -21.02 8.08
CA GLU A 424 14.29 -21.49 9.40
C GLU A 424 13.65 -20.63 10.50
N ILE A 425 13.22 -21.29 11.59
CA ILE A 425 12.69 -20.59 12.76
C ILE A 425 13.82 -19.82 13.44
N VAL A 426 13.66 -18.51 13.50
CA VAL A 426 14.61 -17.59 14.13
C VAL A 426 14.30 -17.40 15.61
N THR A 427 13.03 -17.27 15.97
CA THR A 427 12.59 -17.07 17.35
C THR A 427 11.17 -17.60 17.58
N THR A 428 10.82 -17.76 18.85
CA THR A 428 9.46 -18.14 19.27
C THR A 428 8.96 -17.13 20.29
N PHE A 429 7.78 -16.56 20.06
CA PHE A 429 7.11 -15.72 21.04
C PHE A 429 6.20 -16.56 21.94
N ASP A 430 6.29 -16.34 23.24
CA ASP A 430 5.59 -17.13 24.26
C ASP A 430 4.19 -16.62 24.57
N ARG A 431 3.82 -15.43 24.09
CA ARG A 431 2.51 -14.80 24.25
C ARG A 431 2.17 -13.91 23.06
N GLU A 432 0.90 -13.59 22.97
CA GLU A 432 0.36 -12.59 22.06
C GLU A 432 0.51 -11.17 22.61
N TYR A 433 0.64 -10.18 21.72
CA TYR A 433 0.64 -8.74 22.01
C TYR A 433 -0.39 -8.05 21.11
N ALA A 434 -1.41 -7.47 21.72
CA ALA A 434 -2.49 -6.84 20.98
C ALA A 434 -2.08 -5.49 20.35
N TRP A 435 -2.49 -5.28 19.09
CA TRP A 435 -2.26 -4.02 18.39
C TRP A 435 -3.21 -2.91 18.84
N ARG A 436 -4.41 -3.26 19.30
CA ARG A 436 -5.42 -2.29 19.71
C ARG A 436 -4.90 -1.39 20.81
N SER A 437 -5.11 -0.08 20.60
CA SER A 437 -4.75 0.91 21.60
C SER A 437 -5.74 0.89 22.77
N THR A 438 -5.18 0.87 23.95
CA THR A 438 -5.87 1.10 25.21
C THR A 438 -5.60 2.52 25.69
N ASP A 439 -6.05 2.85 26.90
CA ASP A 439 -5.73 4.14 27.52
C ASP A 439 -4.24 4.39 27.74
N THR A 440 -3.41 3.35 27.58
CA THR A 440 -1.96 3.40 27.76
C THR A 440 -1.18 3.16 26.46
N GLY A 441 -1.89 2.95 25.37
CA GLY A 441 -1.35 2.61 24.05
C GLY A 441 -1.50 1.14 23.68
N SER A 442 -0.93 0.73 22.55
CA SER A 442 -0.94 -0.63 22.03
C SER A 442 0.23 -1.44 22.60
N GLU A 443 -0.02 -2.67 23.05
CA GLU A 443 1.06 -3.58 23.50
C GLU A 443 2.01 -3.95 22.38
N ALA A 444 1.46 -4.36 21.22
CA ALA A 444 2.26 -4.76 20.06
C ALA A 444 3.14 -3.61 19.56
N PHE A 445 2.59 -2.41 19.50
CA PHE A 445 3.35 -1.24 19.07
C PHE A 445 4.41 -0.85 20.11
N SER A 446 4.06 -0.91 21.39
CA SER A 446 5.01 -0.66 22.49
C SER A 446 6.25 -1.56 22.41
N VAL A 447 6.07 -2.87 22.24
CA VAL A 447 7.22 -3.78 22.19
C VAL A 447 8.09 -3.58 20.95
N ARG A 448 7.47 -3.23 19.80
CA ARG A 448 8.18 -2.87 18.56
C ARG A 448 9.09 -1.65 18.79
N VAL A 449 8.50 -0.53 19.22
CA VAL A 449 9.27 0.72 19.41
C VAL A 449 10.31 0.61 20.52
N ASN A 450 10.05 -0.16 21.58
CA ASN A 450 11.02 -0.41 22.62
C ASN A 450 12.21 -1.27 22.12
N THR A 451 11.95 -2.22 21.21
CA THR A 451 13.03 -3.00 20.58
C THR A 451 13.83 -2.12 19.62
N LEU A 452 13.16 -1.34 18.77
CA LEU A 452 13.82 -0.43 17.84
C LEU A 452 14.67 0.62 18.56
N ARG A 453 14.19 1.19 19.66
CA ARG A 453 14.98 2.12 20.47
C ARG A 453 16.29 1.50 20.95
N LYS A 454 16.26 0.23 21.35
CA LYS A 454 17.49 -0.50 21.74
C LYS A 454 18.43 -0.71 20.57
N ILE A 455 17.88 -1.08 19.40
CA ILE A 455 18.65 -1.29 18.17
C ILE A 455 19.32 0.02 17.74
N CYS A 456 18.58 1.13 17.73
CA CYS A 456 19.09 2.45 17.37
C CYS A 456 20.01 3.05 18.46
N ASN A 457 20.06 2.45 19.64
CA ASN A 457 20.87 2.90 20.79
C ASN A 457 20.67 4.40 21.11
N VAL A 458 19.41 4.80 21.29
CA VAL A 458 19.02 6.17 21.61
C VAL A 458 18.24 6.25 22.93
N ASP A 459 18.22 7.45 23.55
CA ASP A 459 17.45 7.68 24.77
C ASP A 459 15.95 7.64 24.51
N MET A 460 15.53 8.17 23.36
CA MET A 460 14.12 8.33 22.99
C MET A 460 13.87 7.96 21.53
N LEU A 461 12.73 7.33 21.27
CA LEU A 461 12.26 7.01 19.91
C LEU A 461 10.77 7.28 19.80
N ILE A 462 10.34 7.79 18.63
CA ILE A 462 8.94 7.89 18.24
C ILE A 462 8.73 7.29 16.85
N ALA A 463 7.61 6.58 16.68
CA ALA A 463 7.22 5.96 15.42
C ALA A 463 5.75 6.26 15.10
N PRO A 464 5.41 6.54 13.83
CA PRO A 464 4.03 6.77 13.41
C PRO A 464 3.20 5.49 13.47
N ALA A 465 1.89 5.62 13.63
CA ALA A 465 0.96 4.49 13.71
C ALA A 465 1.05 3.53 12.52
N ALA A 466 1.41 4.05 11.36
CA ALA A 466 1.64 3.24 10.16
C ALA A 466 2.69 2.13 10.34
N MET A 467 3.54 2.20 11.37
CA MET A 467 4.43 1.10 11.75
C MET A 467 3.78 0.00 12.59
N ASN A 468 2.54 0.15 12.98
CA ASN A 468 1.86 -0.88 13.74
C ASN A 468 1.29 -1.94 12.79
N ALA A 469 2.10 -2.92 12.43
CA ALA A 469 1.73 -4.00 11.50
C ALA A 469 0.77 -5.06 12.11
N GLY A 470 -0.12 -4.66 13.03
CA GLY A 470 -1.09 -5.55 13.66
C GLY A 470 -0.57 -6.28 14.91
N ASP A 471 -1.27 -7.33 15.31
CA ASP A 471 -0.92 -8.15 16.46
C ASP A 471 0.42 -8.87 16.26
N ILE A 472 1.08 -9.18 17.36
CA ILE A 472 2.20 -10.12 17.38
C ILE A 472 1.66 -11.39 18.05
N TYR A 473 1.49 -12.44 17.27
CA TYR A 473 0.90 -13.67 17.78
C TYR A 473 1.93 -14.53 18.51
N LYS A 474 1.44 -15.42 19.36
CA LYS A 474 2.26 -16.44 19.97
C LYS A 474 2.62 -17.49 18.94
N GLY A 475 3.87 -17.89 18.86
CA GLY A 475 4.32 -18.96 17.96
C GLY A 475 5.75 -18.77 17.47
N ASP A 476 6.09 -19.58 16.50
CA ASP A 476 7.39 -19.59 15.85
C ASP A 476 7.43 -18.57 14.72
N TYR A 477 8.57 -17.89 14.56
CA TYR A 477 8.77 -16.86 13.55
C TYR A 477 10.02 -17.11 12.73
N THR A 478 9.84 -17.07 11.41
CA THR A 478 10.93 -17.09 10.44
C THR A 478 11.54 -15.68 10.26
N ALA A 479 12.60 -15.57 9.47
CA ALA A 479 13.21 -14.28 9.14
C ALA A 479 12.22 -13.35 8.42
N ALA A 480 11.45 -13.86 7.46
CA ALA A 480 10.48 -13.09 6.70
C ALA A 480 9.35 -12.56 7.59
N GLN A 481 8.79 -13.42 8.43
CA GLN A 481 7.76 -13.05 9.40
C GLN A 481 8.23 -11.99 10.40
N LEU A 482 9.47 -12.10 10.87
CA LEU A 482 10.06 -11.09 11.76
C LEU A 482 10.24 -9.73 11.07
N GLN A 483 10.65 -9.74 9.80
CA GLN A 483 10.80 -8.50 9.04
C GLN A 483 9.45 -7.81 8.79
N ALA A 484 8.39 -8.59 8.55
CA ALA A 484 7.04 -8.07 8.40
C ALA A 484 6.51 -7.35 9.64
N LEU A 485 6.96 -7.72 10.84
CA LEU A 485 6.54 -7.07 12.09
C LEU A 485 6.96 -5.59 12.19
N ILE A 486 7.97 -5.15 11.43
CA ILE A 486 8.44 -3.75 11.43
C ILE A 486 8.19 -3.05 10.10
N MET A 487 7.47 -3.69 9.21
CA MET A 487 7.20 -3.32 7.83
C MET A 487 8.31 -3.61 6.82
N GLY A 488 7.84 -4.15 5.69
CA GLY A 488 8.58 -4.17 4.45
C GLY A 488 8.90 -2.76 3.94
N GLY A 489 9.74 -2.67 2.98
CA GLY A 489 10.37 -1.55 2.33
C GLY A 489 9.87 -0.11 2.57
N GLY A 490 10.79 0.83 2.69
CA GLY A 490 10.47 2.25 2.79
C GLY A 490 10.52 2.85 4.21
N VAL A 491 10.84 2.05 5.23
CA VAL A 491 11.04 2.58 6.59
C VAL A 491 12.40 3.25 6.69
N LYS A 492 12.41 4.50 7.11
CA LYS A 492 13.61 5.31 7.31
C LYS A 492 13.74 5.69 8.79
N PHE A 493 14.95 5.66 9.31
CA PHE A 493 15.26 6.04 10.69
C PHE A 493 16.17 7.26 10.66
N TYR A 494 15.80 8.27 11.42
CA TYR A 494 16.57 9.51 11.57
C TYR A 494 17.01 9.65 13.01
N THR A 495 18.32 9.60 13.26
CA THR A 495 18.89 9.73 14.60
C THR A 495 19.65 11.05 14.77
N LYS A 496 19.45 11.71 15.92
CA LYS A 496 20.20 12.90 16.32
C LYS A 496 20.64 12.75 17.77
N GLN A 497 21.94 12.97 18.03
CA GLN A 497 22.54 12.70 19.35
C GLN A 497 22.24 13.80 20.38
N GLU A 498 22.06 15.03 19.93
CA GLU A 498 21.84 16.18 20.81
C GLU A 498 20.56 16.91 20.37
N THR A 499 19.39 16.32 20.67
CA THR A 499 18.10 16.91 20.40
C THR A 499 17.54 17.51 21.67
N THR A 500 17.18 18.79 21.65
CA THR A 500 16.62 19.47 22.85
C THR A 500 15.21 18.96 23.14
N GLY A 501 14.80 19.03 24.42
CA GLY A 501 13.43 18.65 24.77
C GLY A 501 12.37 19.50 24.09
N ALA A 502 12.67 20.77 23.81
CA ALA A 502 11.78 21.65 23.03
C ALA A 502 11.58 21.13 21.60
N GLU A 503 12.68 20.72 20.93
CA GLU A 503 12.62 20.13 19.59
C GLU A 503 11.83 18.83 19.57
N ILE A 504 12.08 17.92 20.54
CA ILE A 504 11.34 16.67 20.68
C ILE A 504 9.83 16.94 20.87
N LYS A 505 9.45 17.91 21.72
CA LYS A 505 8.05 18.32 21.90
C LYS A 505 7.39 18.75 20.60
N ASN A 506 8.10 19.50 19.75
CA ASN A 506 7.57 19.94 18.46
C ASN A 506 7.32 18.77 17.51
N VAL A 507 8.27 17.85 17.38
CA VAL A 507 8.12 16.65 16.56
C VAL A 507 6.92 15.82 17.06
N VAL A 508 6.87 15.55 18.36
CA VAL A 508 5.80 14.73 18.95
C VAL A 508 4.43 15.41 18.82
N ARG A 509 4.36 16.74 19.02
CA ARG A 509 3.12 17.51 18.84
C ARG A 509 2.58 17.36 17.42
N CYS A 510 3.45 17.50 16.43
CA CYS A 510 3.07 17.37 15.04
C CYS A 510 2.46 16.00 14.72
N LEU A 511 3.03 14.94 15.30
CA LEU A 511 2.52 13.58 15.13
C LEU A 511 1.20 13.34 15.86
N VAL A 512 1.03 13.93 17.03
CA VAL A 512 -0.18 13.76 17.86
C VAL A 512 -1.34 14.61 17.33
N GLU A 513 -1.06 15.85 16.95
CA GLU A 513 -2.07 16.82 16.52
C GLU A 513 -2.34 16.78 15.01
N GLY A 514 -1.65 15.89 14.27
CA GLY A 514 -1.88 15.68 12.83
C GLY A 514 -1.49 16.87 11.96
N CYS A 515 -0.50 17.66 12.38
CA CYS A 515 -0.07 18.86 11.68
C CYS A 515 0.22 18.60 10.19
N GLY A 516 -0.39 19.39 9.30
CA GLY A 516 -0.28 19.24 7.85
C GLY A 516 -1.14 18.11 7.26
N ARG A 517 -2.08 17.58 8.03
CA ARG A 517 -3.19 16.78 7.51
C ARG A 517 -4.42 17.67 7.44
N ASP A 518 -4.80 18.07 6.26
CA ASP A 518 -5.90 19.03 6.07
C ASP A 518 -7.28 18.47 6.48
N ASP A 519 -7.42 17.13 6.67
CA ASP A 519 -8.73 16.51 6.60
C ASP A 519 -9.10 15.54 7.74
N ASP A 520 -8.21 15.20 8.73
CA ASP A 520 -8.59 14.16 9.68
C ASP A 520 -8.15 14.34 11.13
N PRO A 521 -9.11 14.22 12.05
CA PRO A 521 -8.76 14.05 13.45
C PRO A 521 -8.06 12.70 13.66
N ILE A 522 -6.88 12.73 14.27
CA ILE A 522 -6.17 11.53 14.71
C ILE A 522 -7.04 10.78 15.73
N SER A 523 -7.29 9.50 15.49
CA SER A 523 -7.96 8.63 16.44
C SER A 523 -6.96 8.06 17.45
N TRP A 524 -7.47 7.44 18.55
CA TRP A 524 -6.60 6.76 19.51
C TRP A 524 -5.76 5.65 18.85
N ASP A 525 -6.30 4.98 17.82
CA ASP A 525 -5.64 3.88 17.13
C ASP A 525 -4.59 4.36 16.10
N THR A 526 -4.62 5.64 15.76
CA THR A 526 -3.65 6.26 14.84
C THR A 526 -2.63 7.15 15.54
N LEU A 527 -2.58 7.13 16.87
CA LEU A 527 -1.54 7.81 17.62
C LEU A 527 -0.17 7.18 17.40
N PRO A 528 0.89 7.99 17.36
CA PRO A 528 2.25 7.49 17.32
C PRO A 528 2.58 6.72 18.61
N ALA A 529 3.52 5.79 18.55
CA ALA A 529 4.08 5.16 19.74
C ALA A 529 5.45 5.72 20.07
N SER A 530 5.71 5.87 21.35
CA SER A 530 7.00 6.34 21.87
C SER A 530 7.69 5.31 22.74
N SER A 531 9.02 5.43 22.81
CA SER A 531 9.85 4.67 23.73
C SER A 531 10.88 5.58 24.38
N GLY A 532 11.07 5.44 25.69
CA GLY A 532 11.92 6.32 26.51
C GLY A 532 11.19 7.52 27.08
N PHE A 533 9.91 7.73 26.71
CA PHE A 533 9.04 8.76 27.26
C PHE A 533 7.57 8.38 27.13
N THR A 534 6.69 9.10 27.86
CA THR A 534 5.23 8.95 27.78
C THR A 534 4.63 10.26 27.29
N MET A 535 3.68 10.19 26.36
CA MET A 535 2.93 11.33 25.83
C MET A 535 1.70 11.58 26.70
N LYS A 536 1.55 12.79 27.24
CA LYS A 536 0.35 13.22 27.94
C LYS A 536 -0.58 13.89 26.92
N ILE A 537 -1.74 13.28 26.69
CA ILE A 537 -2.64 13.64 25.59
C ILE A 537 -4.05 13.91 26.13
N SER A 538 -4.71 14.91 25.57
CA SER A 538 -6.15 15.15 25.72
C SER A 538 -6.85 15.08 24.37
N ARG A 539 -8.17 14.84 24.41
CA ARG A 539 -9.06 14.90 23.25
C ARG A 539 -10.12 15.96 23.50
N ASP A 540 -10.32 16.88 22.55
CA ASP A 540 -11.38 17.89 22.66
C ASP A 540 -12.76 17.33 22.26
N ASN A 541 -13.79 18.17 22.32
CA ASN A 541 -15.17 17.79 22.00
C ASN A 541 -15.38 17.52 20.49
N ASP A 542 -14.52 18.06 19.65
CA ASP A 542 -14.57 17.89 18.21
C ASP A 542 -13.77 16.66 17.75
N GLY A 543 -13.09 16.01 18.70
CA GLY A 543 -12.35 14.77 18.47
C GLY A 543 -10.85 14.98 18.20
N ASN A 544 -10.35 16.21 18.22
CA ASN A 544 -8.94 16.49 17.97
C ASN A 544 -8.07 16.09 19.16
N MET A 545 -6.89 15.56 18.85
CA MET A 545 -5.88 15.19 19.84
C MET A 545 -4.93 16.36 20.11
N HIS A 546 -4.61 16.55 21.37
CA HIS A 546 -3.70 17.60 21.82
C HIS A 546 -2.60 17.02 22.70
N LEU A 547 -1.35 17.29 22.33
CA LEU A 547 -0.21 16.98 23.19
C LEU A 547 -0.10 18.02 24.31
N LEU A 548 -0.38 17.60 25.53
CA LEU A 548 -0.26 18.47 26.71
C LEU A 548 1.20 18.55 27.19
N ASP A 549 1.90 17.42 27.25
CA ASP A 549 3.30 17.34 27.64
C ASP A 549 3.94 15.99 27.28
N ILE A 550 5.25 15.92 27.46
CA ILE A 550 6.06 14.71 27.41
C ILE A 550 6.62 14.43 28.78
N LEU A 551 6.49 13.19 29.27
CA LEU A 551 6.98 12.76 30.57
C LEU A 551 8.16 11.80 30.39
N VAL A 552 9.29 12.13 31.02
CA VAL A 552 10.47 11.27 31.15
C VAL A 552 10.60 10.86 32.60
N ASP A 553 10.53 9.57 32.87
CA ASP A 553 10.49 9.03 34.23
C ASP A 553 9.41 9.68 35.11
N GLY A 554 8.24 9.96 34.53
CA GLY A 554 7.09 10.57 35.17
C GLY A 554 7.21 12.07 35.45
N LYS A 555 8.25 12.73 34.95
CA LYS A 555 8.47 14.18 35.07
C LYS A 555 8.43 14.84 33.70
N GLN A 556 7.95 16.07 33.66
CA GLN A 556 7.96 16.87 32.43
C GLN A 556 9.35 16.97 31.85
N ILE A 557 9.46 16.82 30.53
CA ILE A 557 10.72 16.97 29.81
C ILE A 557 11.23 18.41 29.92
N SER A 558 12.51 18.59 30.19
CA SER A 558 13.12 19.92 30.18
C SER A 558 13.41 20.37 28.75
N ASP A 559 12.98 21.57 28.40
CA ASP A 559 13.16 22.14 27.06
C ASP A 559 14.64 22.31 26.67
N GLU A 560 15.52 22.57 27.66
CA GLU A 560 16.95 22.83 27.45
C GLU A 560 17.80 21.56 27.47
N LYS A 561 17.32 20.48 28.10
CA LYS A 561 18.05 19.23 28.19
C LYS A 561 18.09 18.53 26.84
N THR A 562 19.26 18.00 26.48
CA THR A 562 19.45 17.22 25.26
C THR A 562 19.36 15.72 25.51
N TYR A 563 18.90 15.02 24.48
CA TYR A 563 18.74 13.57 24.45
C TYR A 563 19.16 13.05 23.09
N SER A 564 19.63 11.82 23.02
CA SER A 564 19.69 11.12 21.74
C SER A 564 18.29 10.69 21.34
N PHE A 565 17.87 11.10 20.15
CA PHE A 565 16.51 10.94 19.68
C PHE A 565 16.48 10.24 18.33
N CYS A 566 15.53 9.32 18.16
CA CYS A 566 15.23 8.68 16.89
C CYS A 566 13.79 8.95 16.49
N TYR A 567 13.64 9.38 15.28
CA TYR A 567 12.37 9.52 14.60
C TYR A 567 12.28 8.48 13.48
N VAL A 568 11.13 7.82 13.38
CA VAL A 568 10.88 6.82 12.35
C VAL A 568 9.92 7.38 11.31
N ASP A 569 10.30 7.30 10.05
CA ASP A 569 9.48 7.69 8.90
C ASP A 569 9.12 6.47 8.06
N VAL A 570 7.91 6.47 7.51
CA VAL A 570 7.36 5.37 6.73
C VAL A 570 6.92 5.92 5.39
N SER A 571 7.67 5.59 4.36
CA SER A 571 7.45 5.89 2.95
C SER A 571 7.10 7.34 2.56
N GLY A 572 8.03 8.01 1.94
CA GLY A 572 7.86 9.14 1.00
C GLY A 572 7.20 10.43 1.48
N HIS A 573 6.47 10.41 2.57
CA HIS A 573 5.84 11.58 3.16
C HIS A 573 6.46 11.85 4.52
N THR A 574 7.46 12.59 4.51
CA THR A 574 8.29 12.92 5.64
C THR A 574 7.47 13.66 6.68
N LEU A 575 7.10 12.94 7.71
CA LEU A 575 6.51 13.51 8.91
C LEU A 575 7.45 14.52 9.56
N LEU A 576 8.77 14.37 9.42
CA LEU A 576 9.76 15.39 9.78
C LEU A 576 9.53 16.69 9.03
N GLU A 577 9.17 16.66 7.75
CA GLU A 577 8.82 17.84 6.98
C GLU A 577 7.59 18.52 7.54
N ARG A 578 6.55 17.76 7.82
CA ARG A 578 5.32 18.31 8.41
C ARG A 578 5.60 18.87 9.80
N ALA A 579 6.38 18.17 10.63
CA ALA A 579 6.79 18.65 11.93
C ALA A 579 7.64 19.92 11.84
N TYR A 580 8.49 19.99 10.84
CA TYR A 580 9.33 21.15 10.56
C TYR A 580 8.52 22.30 10.01
N ASN A 581 7.69 22.07 9.00
CA ASN A 581 6.84 23.12 8.41
C ASN A 581 5.85 23.68 9.41
N TYR A 582 5.33 22.87 10.33
CA TYR A 582 4.47 23.34 11.42
C TYR A 582 5.23 24.21 12.44
N GLY A 583 6.39 23.78 12.88
CA GLY A 583 7.26 24.57 13.77
C GLY A 583 7.81 25.83 13.11
N ILE A 584 7.93 25.84 11.80
CA ILE A 584 8.50 26.92 10.98
C ILE A 584 7.42 27.88 10.49
N SER A 585 6.19 27.45 10.17
CA SER A 585 5.10 28.33 9.76
C SER A 585 4.71 29.32 10.85
N GLU A 586 4.86 28.98 12.13
CA GLU A 586 4.69 29.91 13.25
C GLU A 586 5.90 30.84 13.46
N HIS A 587 7.07 30.52 12.88
CA HIS A 587 8.34 31.20 13.15
C HIS A 587 9.12 31.65 11.90
N GLY A 588 8.51 31.68 10.72
CA GLY A 588 9.08 32.30 9.51
C GLY A 588 10.16 31.46 8.80
N GLY A 589 9.94 30.19 8.60
CA GLY A 589 10.95 29.31 8.08
C GLY A 589 11.00 29.03 6.60
N VAL A 590 12.01 28.31 6.18
CA VAL A 590 12.45 28.02 4.81
C VAL A 590 12.00 26.62 4.42
N HIS A 591 11.50 26.43 3.21
CA HIS A 591 11.21 25.14 2.61
C HIS A 591 12.40 24.18 2.70
N MET A 592 12.20 23.03 3.35
CA MET A 592 13.26 22.05 3.62
C MET A 592 13.20 20.82 2.72
N TYR A 593 12.39 20.84 1.67
CA TYR A 593 12.39 19.76 0.69
C TYR A 593 13.03 20.15 -0.61
N LYS A 594 14.21 19.70 -0.79
CA LYS A 594 14.74 19.27 -2.07
C LYS A 594 15.32 17.89 -1.86
N GLN A 595 14.57 16.91 -2.37
CA GLN A 595 15.06 15.61 -2.81
C GLN A 595 15.33 14.54 -1.74
N GLU A 596 14.44 13.57 -1.64
CA GLU A 596 14.74 12.25 -1.10
C GLU A 596 15.99 11.61 -1.74
N ALA A 597 16.34 11.99 -2.97
CA ALA A 597 17.55 11.56 -3.66
C ALA A 597 18.84 11.93 -2.92
N ASP A 598 18.83 12.94 -2.08
CA ASP A 598 20.00 13.39 -1.31
C ASP A 598 20.12 12.76 0.08
N ILE A 599 19.11 12.02 0.55
CA ILE A 599 19.19 11.31 1.82
C ILE A 599 19.81 9.93 1.60
N LYS A 600 21.12 9.93 1.37
CA LYS A 600 21.92 8.70 1.36
C LYS A 600 22.08 8.19 2.79
N GLU A 601 22.28 6.88 2.93
CA GLU A 601 22.70 6.28 4.20
C GLU A 601 23.84 7.12 4.84
N GLY A 602 23.63 7.55 6.08
CA GLY A 602 24.55 8.46 6.77
C GLY A 602 24.47 9.93 6.34
N GLY A 603 23.60 10.30 5.40
CA GLY A 603 23.31 11.69 5.06
C GLY A 603 22.76 12.46 6.26
N LYS A 604 23.07 13.76 6.35
CA LYS A 604 22.62 14.61 7.46
C LYS A 604 21.48 15.52 7.00
N TYR A 605 20.41 15.51 7.80
CA TYR A 605 19.26 16.36 7.63
C TYR A 605 19.00 17.13 8.94
N ASP A 606 19.22 18.42 8.96
CA ASP A 606 19.12 19.28 10.15
C ASP A 606 19.74 18.66 11.44
N GLY A 607 20.90 18.03 11.26
CA GLY A 607 21.59 17.33 12.33
C GLY A 607 21.15 15.88 12.56
N TYR A 608 20.05 15.42 11.92
CA TYR A 608 19.67 14.01 11.91
C TYR A 608 20.50 13.22 10.90
N ILE A 609 20.88 12.02 11.29
CA ILE A 609 21.56 11.05 10.42
C ILE A 609 20.52 10.07 9.92
N ALA A 610 20.38 9.95 8.60
CA ALA A 610 19.46 9.00 7.97
C ALA A 610 20.03 7.58 7.98
N HIS A 611 19.20 6.61 8.36
CA HIS A 611 19.45 5.18 8.26
C HIS A 611 18.35 4.58 7.38
N THR A 612 18.66 4.43 6.10
CA THR A 612 17.71 3.96 5.06
C THR A 612 17.91 2.48 4.75
N THR A 613 19.03 1.90 5.17
CA THR A 613 19.37 0.48 4.99
C THR A 613 19.74 -0.13 6.34
N GLY A 614 19.64 -1.45 6.41
CA GLY A 614 20.17 -2.21 7.54
C GLY A 614 19.30 -2.26 8.80
N VAL A 615 18.18 -1.54 8.89
CA VAL A 615 17.33 -1.64 10.11
C VAL A 615 16.61 -2.98 10.14
N SER A 616 16.06 -3.43 9.02
CA SER A 616 15.48 -4.78 8.92
C SER A 616 16.51 -5.87 9.22
N GLU A 617 17.74 -5.70 8.74
CA GLU A 617 18.84 -6.61 9.05
C GLU A 617 19.22 -6.56 10.54
N GLN A 618 19.26 -5.37 11.14
CA GLN A 618 19.54 -5.21 12.56
C GLN A 618 18.42 -5.74 13.45
N TRP A 619 17.16 -5.60 13.01
CA TRP A 619 16.00 -6.17 13.67
C TRP A 619 16.08 -7.70 13.64
N LEU A 620 16.29 -8.29 12.47
CA LEU A 620 16.48 -9.74 12.32
C LEU A 620 17.66 -10.23 13.16
N LYS A 621 18.81 -9.54 13.07
CA LYS A 621 20.01 -9.85 13.84
C LYS A 621 19.75 -9.81 15.36
N TYR A 622 18.94 -8.86 15.84
CA TYR A 622 18.59 -8.79 17.26
C TYR A 622 17.97 -10.10 17.76
N PHE A 623 17.05 -10.70 17.00
CA PHE A 623 16.42 -11.97 17.37
C PHE A 623 17.33 -13.16 17.11
N THR A 624 18.09 -13.16 16.03
CA THR A 624 19.09 -14.21 15.74
C THR A 624 20.17 -14.29 16.85
N ASP A 625 20.52 -13.16 17.43
CA ASP A 625 21.45 -13.10 18.59
C ASP A 625 20.76 -13.46 19.93
N GLY A 626 19.52 -13.94 19.90
CA GLY A 626 18.77 -14.36 21.10
C GLY A 626 18.04 -13.21 21.81
N GLY A 627 17.85 -12.08 21.15
CA GLY A 627 17.04 -10.96 21.64
C GLY A 627 15.59 -11.39 21.85
N LYS A 628 14.91 -10.73 22.79
CA LYS A 628 13.49 -10.96 23.09
C LYS A 628 12.72 -9.66 23.07
N LEU A 629 11.44 -9.74 22.71
CA LEU A 629 10.53 -8.61 22.85
C LEU A 629 10.53 -8.15 24.33
N PRO A 630 10.66 -6.84 24.59
CA PRO A 630 10.57 -6.30 25.92
C PRO A 630 9.14 -6.41 26.46
N LYS A 631 8.96 -6.20 27.76
CA LYS A 631 7.60 -6.03 28.31
C LYS A 631 6.97 -4.75 27.71
N PRO A 632 5.67 -4.78 27.36
CA PRO A 632 4.96 -3.58 26.95
C PRO A 632 5.05 -2.49 28.02
N GLN A 633 5.18 -1.25 27.60
CA GLN A 633 5.22 -0.07 28.47
C GLN A 633 4.12 0.90 28.01
N ALA A 634 3.47 1.55 28.97
CA ALA A 634 2.56 2.63 28.66
C ALA A 634 3.34 3.80 28.01
N TYR A 635 2.86 4.26 26.86
CA TYR A 635 3.43 5.43 26.17
C TYR A 635 2.42 6.56 26.00
N ILE A 636 1.20 6.37 26.48
CA ILE A 636 0.12 7.36 26.53
C ILE A 636 -0.34 7.53 27.97
N GLU A 637 -0.56 8.77 28.41
CA GLU A 637 -1.27 9.17 29.61
C GLU A 637 -2.44 10.07 29.20
N LYS A 638 -3.67 9.59 29.37
CA LYS A 638 -4.86 10.40 29.15
C LYS A 638 -5.06 11.39 30.30
N SER A 639 -5.40 12.62 29.99
CA SER A 639 -5.76 13.65 30.94
C SER A 639 -7.27 13.89 30.96
#